data_b5b57f6e97c4b0a2a0f90686c6a7925e
#
_entry.id   b5b57f6e97c4b0a2a0f90686c6a7925e
#
_cell.length_a   1.000
_cell.length_b   1.000
_cell.length_c   1.000
_cell.angle_alpha   90.00
_cell.angle_beta   90.00
_cell.angle_gamma   90.00
#
_symmetry.space_group_name_H-M   'P 1'
#
loop_
_entity.id
_entity.type
_entity.pdbx_description
1 polymer ?
#
loop_
_entity_poly.entity_id
_entity_poly.type
_entity_poly.pdbx_seq_one_letter_code
_entity_poly.pdbx_strand_id
1 'polypeptide(L)'
;MPHGSERTGRAVGTGRLGRPGPRRAGVTVLAAALLGGLLGGTGDAVADPLPGDAASSAAGSPGSDRESAGALPPVWPRPQSARALDGYARVGDEVTLMADQGTDQYALEALRDVLRAQGARTVVDAQPGGTPPAGGLIVYAGGQAAEAALRALGAQPVGDLSMGGYRLATGQVDGRPVVALAGVGEDGLFHAAQTLRQLAVAHDGGRAFAGAVIRDWPGTAVRGLTEGFYGQPWSHQQRLAQLDFLGRTKQNRYLYAPGDDPYRTARWRAPYPAERRAEFRELAERARRNHVTLGWAVAPGQEMCFSSASDMRALKRKVDAMWALGVRAFQLQFQDVSYSEWHCDADADAFGSGPKAAAKAQAKVAGELAKHLAAKGSEAAPLSLLPTEYYQDGRTDFRRALADALDRRVEVAWTGVGVVPKTITGGELADARAALGHPLMTMDNYPVNDFAQDRIFLGPYTGREPAVAAGSVALLANAAAQPVASRIPLFTAADFAWNPRGYRPDESWRAAVDDLAGGEQGDAATREALRALAANDASSVLGGEESAYLRPLLDAFWDAQGTADAGRLTEAADRLKAAFRTMADAPARLAPLLGAEIRPWLDQLGRHGEAGGRAVDMITAQARGDGAAAWQAQLDVQRLRGTITKERATVGKGVLLPFLETALARANGWTGVDRPLRTAGAATDGDPATAVTPKPGVPLSVRLPQPRPLTVVTLLTQPSPGAGGVVEAHDPARGWQPLGRVADGGWTQLPGKGVKADALRVVWDGGATPPAVHELTPWFADSPTATVELTGGDTDAEIGGRPAVVELRVINQRPEAIKERLTVAAPTGVNVKAPAELTAVRGGVTTARIELSVPAGAPAGTFTVPVRLAGQEKTVTVRAYPPTGGPDLARGARATSSGDETAAFPASAAIDGDPRTRWSSPHTDAAWWQLELARPVRLGRLVLHWQDAHPVRYRVQVSPDGRTWRDAAVVTDGKGGVESVRMDAPDARFVRVQGEKRATRFGYSLWEVEAYAVQAAKGS
;
A
#
# COMPACT_ATOMS: atom_id res chain seq x y z
N MET A 1 9.92 -5.86 63.15
CA MET A 1 10.96 -5.68 64.17
C MET A 1 11.32 -7.04 64.70
N PRO A 2 12.56 -7.29 65.03
CA PRO A 2 13.79 -6.65 64.54
C PRO A 2 14.95 -7.63 64.26
N HIS A 3 16.01 -7.07 63.68
CA HIS A 3 17.45 -7.36 63.81
C HIS A 3 18.00 -8.64 63.13
N GLY A 4 19.14 -8.62 62.56
CA GLY A 4 20.22 -7.67 62.34
C GLY A 4 21.53 -8.39 62.07
N SER A 5 22.37 -7.67 61.32
CA SER A 5 23.85 -7.63 61.32
C SER A 5 24.65 -8.79 60.70
N GLU A 6 25.31 -8.48 59.54
CA GLU A 6 26.78 -8.18 59.45
C GLU A 6 27.77 -9.28 59.87
N ARG A 7 28.60 -9.76 58.94
CA ARG A 7 29.98 -9.36 58.67
C ARG A 7 30.82 -10.38 57.89
N THR A 8 31.43 -9.84 56.89
CA THR A 8 32.78 -10.07 56.33
C THR A 8 33.52 -11.40 56.58
N GLY A 9 34.10 -11.91 55.51
CA GLY A 9 35.20 -12.87 55.57
C GLY A 9 35.76 -13.29 54.22
N ARG A 10 36.93 -12.81 53.89
CA ARG A 10 37.79 -13.07 52.74
C ARG A 10 38.46 -14.47 52.89
N ALA A 11 38.51 -15.29 51.76
CA ALA A 11 39.76 -16.04 51.43
C ALA A 11 39.52 -16.89 50.13
N VAL A 12 40.34 -16.65 49.25
CA VAL A 12 41.25 -17.40 48.36
C VAL A 12 41.04 -18.92 48.28
N GLY A 13 40.90 -19.48 47.04
CA GLY A 13 41.48 -20.79 46.78
C GLY A 13 40.79 -21.64 45.72
N THR A 14 41.43 -21.72 44.56
CA THR A 14 41.60 -22.85 43.63
C THR A 14 40.39 -23.49 42.93
N GLY A 15 40.54 -23.54 41.63
CA GLY A 15 39.70 -24.00 40.57
C GLY A 15 39.27 -25.46 40.55
N ARG A 16 38.17 -25.64 39.84
CA ARG A 16 37.90 -26.82 39.02
C ARG A 16 36.94 -26.51 37.90
N LEU A 17 37.30 -26.93 36.71
CA LEU A 17 36.54 -26.89 35.48
C LEU A 17 35.13 -27.50 35.63
N GLY A 18 34.09 -26.71 35.41
CA GLY A 18 32.70 -27.16 35.30
C GLY A 18 32.17 -26.90 33.89
N ARG A 19 31.60 -27.90 33.26
CA ARG A 19 30.99 -27.94 31.94
C ARG A 19 29.96 -26.81 31.74
N PRO A 20 29.87 -26.18 30.58
CA PRO A 20 28.82 -25.21 30.29
C PRO A 20 27.49 -25.90 30.04
N GLY A 21 26.42 -25.48 30.71
CA GLY A 21 25.03 -25.82 30.43
C GLY A 21 24.52 -25.16 29.14
N PRO A 22 23.40 -25.64 28.57
CA PRO A 22 22.94 -25.22 27.26
C PRO A 22 22.49 -23.77 27.27
N ARG A 23 23.16 -22.95 26.48
CA ARG A 23 22.71 -21.62 26.12
C ARG A 23 21.47 -21.75 25.25
N ARG A 24 20.36 -21.13 25.66
CA ARG A 24 19.21 -20.86 24.84
C ARG A 24 19.69 -20.03 23.63
N ALA A 25 19.78 -20.65 22.48
CA ALA A 25 19.91 -19.95 21.22
C ALA A 25 18.55 -19.27 20.93
N GLY A 26 18.50 -17.97 21.07
CA GLY A 26 17.40 -17.17 20.58
C GLY A 26 17.41 -17.23 19.05
N VAL A 27 16.29 -17.61 18.48
CA VAL A 27 16.03 -17.53 17.02
C VAL A 27 16.01 -16.04 16.67
N THR A 28 17.13 -15.56 16.17
CA THR A 28 17.25 -14.21 15.59
C THR A 28 18.13 -14.32 14.35
N VAL A 29 17.63 -14.96 13.34
CA VAL A 29 18.20 -14.86 11.98
C VAL A 29 17.05 -15.08 11.03
N LEU A 30 16.50 -14.01 10.48
CA LEU A 30 15.93 -13.87 9.12
C LEU A 30 15.26 -12.50 8.88
N ALA A 31 15.41 -11.53 9.82
CA ALA A 31 14.93 -10.16 9.58
C ALA A 31 15.95 -9.27 8.82
N ALA A 32 17.16 -9.74 8.55
CA ALA A 32 18.23 -8.89 8.00
C ALA A 32 18.33 -8.88 6.46
N ALA A 33 17.58 -9.71 5.77
CA ALA A 33 17.63 -9.74 4.29
C ALA A 33 16.55 -8.88 3.60
N LEU A 34 15.58 -8.34 4.34
CA LEU A 34 14.46 -7.55 3.80
C LEU A 34 14.58 -6.03 4.04
N LEU A 35 15.60 -5.55 4.73
CA LEU A 35 15.77 -4.13 5.07
C LEU A 35 16.65 -3.34 4.08
N GLY A 36 17.06 -3.93 2.96
CA GLY A 36 17.91 -3.28 1.95
C GLY A 36 17.17 -2.58 0.80
N GLY A 37 15.83 -2.62 0.75
CA GLY A 37 15.09 -2.20 -0.45
C GLY A 37 14.13 -1.01 -0.30
N LEU A 38 14.07 -0.31 0.81
CA LEU A 38 13.02 0.68 1.09
C LEU A 38 13.50 2.11 1.36
N LEU A 39 14.62 2.53 0.80
CA LEU A 39 15.00 3.95 0.80
C LEU A 39 15.43 4.37 -0.61
N GLY A 40 14.54 5.02 -1.31
CA GLY A 40 14.90 5.81 -2.48
C GLY A 40 13.98 5.66 -3.68
N GLY A 41 13.28 6.72 -4.01
CA GLY A 41 12.80 6.95 -5.36
C GLY A 41 11.32 7.29 -5.49
N THR A 42 10.98 8.54 -5.20
CA THR A 42 9.82 9.17 -5.84
C THR A 42 10.23 9.49 -7.28
N GLY A 43 9.85 8.64 -8.22
CA GLY A 43 9.93 8.92 -9.64
C GLY A 43 8.53 8.80 -10.21
N ASP A 44 7.94 9.95 -10.58
CA ASP A 44 6.65 10.02 -11.24
C ASP A 44 6.70 9.32 -12.60
N ALA A 45 6.11 8.15 -12.68
CA ALA A 45 5.75 7.55 -13.96
C ALA A 45 4.39 8.12 -14.36
N VAL A 46 4.41 9.12 -15.24
CA VAL A 46 3.21 9.63 -15.91
C VAL A 46 2.75 8.55 -16.90
N ALA A 47 1.70 7.85 -16.56
CA ALA A 47 0.96 7.02 -17.51
C ALA A 47 0.12 7.95 -18.41
N ASP A 48 0.23 7.78 -19.73
CA ASP A 48 -0.60 8.47 -20.71
C ASP A 48 -2.10 8.11 -20.49
N PRO A 49 -3.01 9.10 -20.49
CA PRO A 49 -4.43 8.80 -20.43
C PRO A 49 -4.95 8.43 -21.84
N LEU A 50 -5.61 7.28 -21.92
CA LEU A 50 -6.51 6.95 -23.04
C LEU A 50 -7.67 7.95 -23.08
N PRO A 51 -8.24 8.26 -24.27
CA PRO A 51 -9.24 9.31 -24.41
C PRO A 51 -10.53 8.90 -23.69
N GLY A 52 -10.88 9.67 -22.67
CA GLY A 52 -12.09 9.53 -21.90
C GLY A 52 -13.20 10.38 -22.48
N ASP A 53 -14.39 9.80 -22.55
CA ASP A 53 -15.63 10.51 -22.81
C ASP A 53 -15.94 11.51 -21.69
N ALA A 54 -16.24 12.73 -22.10
CA ALA A 54 -16.65 13.82 -21.24
C ALA A 54 -18.01 13.53 -20.59
N ALA A 55 -18.05 13.29 -19.30
CA ALA A 55 -19.28 13.37 -18.51
C ALA A 55 -19.27 14.64 -17.66
N SER A 56 -20.12 15.54 -18.06
CA SER A 56 -20.50 16.80 -17.44
C SER A 56 -20.93 16.63 -15.99
N SER A 57 -20.25 17.32 -15.07
CA SER A 57 -20.73 17.50 -13.70
C SER A 57 -21.78 18.60 -13.66
N ALA A 58 -23.04 18.21 -13.51
CA ALA A 58 -24.11 19.11 -13.12
C ALA A 58 -24.50 18.83 -11.65
N ALA A 59 -24.26 19.78 -10.78
CA ALA A 59 -24.84 19.83 -9.46
C ALA A 59 -26.36 20.04 -9.60
N GLY A 60 -27.15 19.02 -9.26
CA GLY A 60 -28.62 19.09 -9.24
C GLY A 60 -29.11 18.94 -7.81
N SER A 61 -29.95 19.87 -7.43
CA SER A 61 -30.74 19.92 -6.18
C SER A 61 -31.63 18.68 -5.99
N PRO A 62 -32.03 18.34 -4.75
CA PRO A 62 -32.89 17.19 -4.49
C PRO A 62 -34.31 17.46 -4.96
N GLY A 63 -34.75 16.72 -5.93
CA GLY A 63 -36.12 16.80 -6.43
C GLY A 63 -36.50 15.56 -7.21
N SER A 64 -37.43 14.81 -6.64
CA SER A 64 -38.27 13.78 -7.21
C SER A 64 -37.65 12.44 -7.63
N ASP A 65 -38.05 11.44 -6.87
CA ASP A 65 -38.09 10.02 -7.19
C ASP A 65 -38.54 9.77 -8.64
N ARG A 66 -37.56 9.35 -9.45
CA ARG A 66 -37.80 8.49 -10.59
C ARG A 66 -36.95 7.26 -10.38
N GLU A 67 -37.53 6.22 -9.82
CA GLU A 67 -37.00 4.87 -9.84
C GLU A 67 -36.57 4.54 -11.27
N SER A 68 -35.28 4.37 -11.49
CA SER A 68 -34.76 3.74 -12.71
C SER A 68 -35.10 2.26 -12.63
N ALA A 69 -36.22 1.86 -13.22
CA ALA A 69 -36.62 0.48 -13.42
C ALA A 69 -35.50 -0.27 -14.13
N GLY A 70 -34.83 -1.25 -13.45
CA GLY A 70 -34.03 -2.24 -14.13
C GLY A 70 -32.62 -2.55 -13.66
N ALA A 71 -32.05 -1.87 -12.63
CA ALA A 71 -30.73 -2.24 -12.13
C ALA A 71 -30.83 -3.27 -11.00
N LEU A 72 -30.08 -4.39 -11.11
CA LEU A 72 -29.98 -5.36 -10.03
C LEU A 72 -29.18 -4.77 -8.86
N PRO A 73 -29.54 -5.13 -7.61
CA PRO A 73 -28.63 -4.93 -6.47
C PRO A 73 -27.26 -5.56 -6.75
N PRO A 74 -26.17 -4.95 -6.31
CA PRO A 74 -24.85 -5.52 -6.48
C PRO A 74 -24.72 -6.82 -5.71
N VAL A 75 -24.18 -7.87 -6.35
CA VAL A 75 -23.97 -9.19 -5.77
C VAL A 75 -22.46 -9.49 -5.69
N TRP A 76 -22.02 -9.90 -4.52
CA TRP A 76 -20.61 -10.21 -4.22
C TRP A 76 -20.47 -11.61 -3.55
N PRO A 77 -19.46 -12.41 -3.88
CA PRO A 77 -18.59 -12.27 -5.06
C PRO A 77 -19.37 -12.08 -6.33
N ARG A 78 -18.78 -11.31 -7.30
CA ARG A 78 -19.43 -10.96 -8.56
C ARG A 78 -19.83 -12.20 -9.37
N PRO A 79 -21.11 -12.38 -9.71
CA PRO A 79 -21.54 -13.52 -10.51
C PRO A 79 -20.91 -13.55 -11.89
N GLN A 80 -20.72 -14.76 -12.44
CA GLN A 80 -20.28 -14.94 -13.83
C GLN A 80 -21.31 -14.41 -14.84
N SER A 81 -22.61 -14.56 -14.52
CA SER A 81 -23.72 -14.04 -15.33
C SER A 81 -24.90 -13.65 -14.45
N ALA A 82 -25.36 -12.42 -14.57
CA ALA A 82 -26.56 -11.92 -13.91
C ALA A 82 -27.37 -11.06 -14.88
N ARG A 83 -28.68 -11.23 -14.89
CA ARG A 83 -29.60 -10.44 -15.71
C ARG A 83 -30.83 -10.07 -14.88
N ALA A 84 -31.21 -8.79 -14.94
CA ALA A 84 -32.44 -8.34 -14.34
C ALA A 84 -33.68 -8.93 -15.04
N LEU A 85 -34.70 -9.18 -14.26
CA LEU A 85 -36.06 -9.41 -14.72
C LEU A 85 -36.97 -8.29 -14.20
N ASP A 86 -38.03 -7.99 -14.94
CA ASP A 86 -39.01 -7.06 -14.44
C ASP A 86 -39.78 -7.61 -13.25
N GLY A 87 -40.06 -6.72 -12.28
CA GLY A 87 -40.83 -7.04 -11.10
C GLY A 87 -40.04 -7.59 -9.92
N TYR A 88 -40.73 -8.00 -8.90
CA TYR A 88 -40.18 -8.41 -7.60
C TYR A 88 -40.88 -9.65 -7.07
N ALA A 89 -40.14 -10.49 -6.33
CA ALA A 89 -40.71 -11.58 -5.55
C ALA A 89 -40.93 -11.09 -4.11
N ARG A 90 -42.13 -10.59 -3.82
CA ARG A 90 -42.49 -10.01 -2.51
C ARG A 90 -42.46 -11.07 -1.41
N VAL A 91 -41.87 -10.74 -0.27
CA VAL A 91 -41.83 -11.59 0.92
C VAL A 91 -43.03 -11.23 1.83
N GLY A 92 -43.91 -12.21 2.10
CA GLY A 92 -45.04 -12.08 3.05
C GLY A 92 -44.71 -12.69 4.40
N ASP A 93 -45.67 -12.61 5.35
CA ASP A 93 -45.54 -13.20 6.69
C ASP A 93 -45.35 -14.74 6.62
N GLU A 94 -45.96 -15.40 5.63
CA GLU A 94 -45.85 -16.83 5.39
C GLU A 94 -45.17 -17.06 4.02
N VAL A 95 -44.14 -17.96 4.02
CA VAL A 95 -43.40 -18.38 2.83
C VAL A 95 -43.38 -19.87 2.76
N THR A 96 -43.66 -20.43 1.58
CA THR A 96 -43.59 -21.88 1.34
C THR A 96 -42.22 -22.25 0.79
N LEU A 97 -41.49 -23.10 1.50
CA LEU A 97 -40.23 -23.69 1.06
C LEU A 97 -40.45 -25.12 0.55
N MET A 98 -40.20 -25.34 -0.72
CA MET A 98 -40.31 -26.63 -1.38
C MET A 98 -38.92 -27.16 -1.72
N ALA A 99 -38.53 -28.26 -1.06
CA ALA A 99 -37.21 -28.89 -1.25
C ALA A 99 -37.40 -30.42 -1.38
N ASP A 100 -36.55 -31.06 -2.20
CA ASP A 100 -36.53 -32.53 -2.31
C ASP A 100 -35.98 -33.19 -1.06
N GLN A 101 -36.36 -34.43 -0.83
CA GLN A 101 -35.77 -35.28 0.22
C GLN A 101 -34.27 -35.45 -0.05
N GLY A 102 -33.44 -35.19 0.97
CA GLY A 102 -31.99 -35.26 0.85
C GLY A 102 -31.32 -33.94 0.37
N THR A 103 -32.09 -32.87 0.22
CA THR A 103 -31.49 -31.54 0.03
C THR A 103 -30.68 -31.17 1.27
N ASP A 104 -29.50 -30.59 1.03
CA ASP A 104 -28.57 -30.20 2.12
C ASP A 104 -29.23 -29.31 3.18
N GLN A 105 -29.20 -29.82 4.44
CA GLN A 105 -29.83 -29.15 5.57
C GLN A 105 -29.28 -27.75 5.86
N TYR A 106 -27.96 -27.50 5.66
CA TYR A 106 -27.33 -26.22 5.95
C TYR A 106 -27.68 -25.17 4.88
N ALA A 107 -27.83 -25.58 3.62
CA ALA A 107 -28.39 -24.72 2.59
C ALA A 107 -29.85 -24.34 2.89
N LEU A 108 -30.67 -25.29 3.36
CA LEU A 108 -32.04 -25.00 3.77
C LEU A 108 -32.11 -24.12 5.01
N GLU A 109 -31.23 -24.30 6.00
CA GLU A 109 -31.10 -23.38 7.15
C GLU A 109 -30.75 -21.98 6.69
N ALA A 110 -29.75 -21.83 5.82
CA ALA A 110 -29.37 -20.53 5.23
C ALA A 110 -30.54 -19.86 4.49
N LEU A 111 -31.32 -20.61 3.72
CA LEU A 111 -32.53 -20.09 3.05
C LEU A 111 -33.57 -19.60 4.04
N ARG A 112 -33.88 -20.40 5.09
CA ARG A 112 -34.83 -20.00 6.13
C ARG A 112 -34.37 -18.73 6.85
N ASP A 113 -33.07 -18.61 7.12
CA ASP A 113 -32.48 -17.39 7.74
C ASP A 113 -32.59 -16.17 6.83
N VAL A 114 -32.33 -16.32 5.52
CA VAL A 114 -32.56 -15.27 4.55
C VAL A 114 -34.02 -14.83 4.53
N LEU A 115 -34.98 -15.77 4.48
CA LEU A 115 -36.40 -15.47 4.43
C LEU A 115 -36.88 -14.77 5.71
N ARG A 116 -36.46 -15.24 6.89
CA ARG A 116 -36.77 -14.62 8.19
C ARG A 116 -36.20 -13.21 8.29
N ALA A 117 -34.94 -13.00 7.84
CA ALA A 117 -34.32 -11.70 7.80
C ALA A 117 -35.07 -10.70 6.88
N GLN A 118 -35.79 -11.23 5.87
CA GLN A 118 -36.65 -10.41 5.01
C GLN A 118 -38.11 -10.32 5.49
N GLY A 119 -38.41 -10.72 6.72
CA GLY A 119 -39.71 -10.50 7.39
C GLY A 119 -40.68 -11.68 7.37
N ALA A 120 -40.27 -12.84 6.83
CA ALA A 120 -41.11 -14.04 6.94
C ALA A 120 -41.22 -14.50 8.40
N ARG A 121 -42.40 -14.51 8.96
CA ARG A 121 -42.68 -15.02 10.33
C ARG A 121 -42.73 -16.52 10.37
N THR A 122 -43.31 -17.11 9.30
CA THR A 122 -43.48 -18.57 9.17
C THR A 122 -42.90 -19.01 7.85
N VAL A 123 -42.02 -20.00 7.88
CA VAL A 123 -41.54 -20.72 6.70
C VAL A 123 -42.12 -22.15 6.77
N VAL A 124 -43.03 -22.45 5.87
CA VAL A 124 -43.71 -23.75 5.80
C VAL A 124 -42.98 -24.67 4.83
N ASP A 125 -42.53 -25.82 5.31
CA ASP A 125 -41.90 -26.82 4.46
C ASP A 125 -42.99 -27.63 3.72
N ALA A 126 -42.90 -27.76 2.41
CA ALA A 126 -43.82 -28.52 1.57
C ALA A 126 -43.05 -29.52 0.69
N GLN A 127 -43.69 -30.66 0.44
CA GLN A 127 -43.11 -31.68 -0.43
C GLN A 127 -43.29 -31.33 -1.92
N PRO A 128 -42.29 -31.62 -2.76
CA PRO A 128 -42.42 -31.49 -4.21
C PRO A 128 -43.59 -32.31 -4.76
N GLY A 129 -44.41 -31.69 -5.62
CA GLY A 129 -45.59 -32.32 -6.17
C GLY A 129 -46.88 -32.12 -5.38
N GLY A 130 -46.83 -31.57 -4.15
CA GLY A 130 -47.98 -31.05 -3.45
C GLY A 130 -48.52 -29.79 -4.10
N THR A 131 -49.82 -29.50 -3.94
CA THR A 131 -50.43 -28.25 -4.39
C THR A 131 -49.95 -27.14 -3.47
N PRO A 132 -49.21 -26.10 -3.98
CA PRO A 132 -48.79 -25.01 -3.13
C PRO A 132 -49.98 -24.22 -2.59
N PRO A 133 -49.93 -23.70 -1.35
CA PRO A 133 -50.99 -22.84 -0.80
C PRO A 133 -51.34 -21.71 -1.76
N ALA A 134 -52.63 -21.32 -1.76
CA ALA A 134 -53.06 -20.20 -2.62
C ALA A 134 -52.51 -18.88 -2.09
N GLY A 135 -51.57 -18.27 -2.82
CA GLY A 135 -50.94 -17.01 -2.46
C GLY A 135 -49.58 -17.13 -1.74
N GLY A 136 -48.89 -16.01 -1.52
CA GLY A 136 -47.59 -15.95 -0.88
C GLY A 136 -46.40 -16.36 -1.76
N LEU A 137 -45.19 -16.11 -1.25
CA LEU A 137 -43.91 -16.46 -1.91
C LEU A 137 -43.69 -17.96 -1.84
N ILE A 138 -43.34 -18.56 -2.99
CA ILE A 138 -42.85 -19.92 -3.07
C ILE A 138 -41.36 -19.92 -3.36
N VAL A 139 -40.60 -20.67 -2.57
CA VAL A 139 -39.17 -20.91 -2.74
C VAL A 139 -38.94 -22.39 -3.11
N TYR A 140 -38.47 -22.61 -4.34
CA TYR A 140 -38.12 -23.95 -4.82
C TYR A 140 -36.62 -24.16 -4.66
N ALA A 141 -36.20 -25.15 -3.89
CA ALA A 141 -34.80 -25.43 -3.57
C ALA A 141 -34.37 -26.82 -4.05
N GLY A 142 -33.76 -26.90 -5.20
CA GLY A 142 -33.31 -28.13 -5.83
C GLY A 142 -34.43 -28.95 -6.48
N GLY A 143 -34.09 -30.04 -7.15
CA GLY A 143 -35.01 -31.01 -7.74
C GLY A 143 -35.79 -30.53 -8.96
N GLN A 144 -36.74 -31.36 -9.40
CA GLN A 144 -37.50 -31.09 -10.63
C GLN A 144 -38.42 -29.86 -10.56
N ALA A 145 -38.95 -29.56 -9.36
CA ALA A 145 -39.82 -28.39 -9.17
C ALA A 145 -39.03 -27.08 -9.34
N ALA A 146 -37.84 -26.98 -8.75
CA ALA A 146 -36.94 -25.86 -8.96
C ALA A 146 -36.51 -25.74 -10.42
N GLU A 147 -36.20 -26.81 -11.11
CA GLU A 147 -35.86 -26.85 -12.52
C GLU A 147 -37.01 -26.32 -13.42
N ALA A 148 -38.24 -26.66 -13.08
CA ALA A 148 -39.42 -26.16 -13.80
C ALA A 148 -39.61 -24.67 -13.57
N ALA A 149 -39.48 -24.18 -12.33
CA ALA A 149 -39.58 -22.77 -11.99
C ALA A 149 -38.45 -21.94 -12.60
N LEU A 150 -37.20 -22.45 -12.59
CA LEU A 150 -36.06 -21.81 -13.27
C LEU A 150 -36.31 -21.62 -14.76
N ARG A 151 -36.84 -22.66 -15.45
CA ARG A 151 -37.19 -22.55 -16.87
C ARG A 151 -38.32 -21.53 -17.12
N ALA A 152 -39.33 -21.52 -16.24
CA ALA A 152 -40.44 -20.56 -16.36
C ALA A 152 -39.95 -19.10 -16.22
N LEU A 153 -38.90 -18.87 -15.40
CA LEU A 153 -38.27 -17.58 -15.23
C LEU A 153 -37.13 -17.30 -16.26
N GLY A 154 -36.97 -18.16 -17.27
CA GLY A 154 -36.00 -17.96 -18.36
C GLY A 154 -34.54 -18.23 -17.99
N ALA A 155 -34.29 -19.08 -16.99
CA ALA A 155 -32.94 -19.50 -16.66
C ALA A 155 -32.42 -20.55 -17.66
N GLN A 156 -31.12 -20.44 -18.00
CA GLN A 156 -30.42 -21.42 -18.84
C GLN A 156 -30.34 -22.79 -18.15
N PRO A 157 -30.31 -23.92 -18.91
CA PRO A 157 -30.04 -25.24 -18.34
C PRO A 157 -28.72 -25.29 -17.54
N VAL A 158 -28.56 -26.34 -16.72
CA VAL A 158 -27.35 -26.52 -15.91
C VAL A 158 -26.07 -26.53 -16.75
N GLY A 159 -26.08 -27.20 -17.90
CA GLY A 159 -24.95 -27.26 -18.82
C GLY A 159 -23.68 -27.80 -18.17
N ASP A 160 -22.60 -27.04 -18.30
CA ASP A 160 -21.25 -27.35 -17.82
C ASP A 160 -20.86 -26.67 -16.49
N LEU A 161 -21.83 -26.38 -15.63
CA LEU A 161 -21.54 -25.79 -14.32
C LEU A 161 -20.64 -26.73 -13.49
N SER A 162 -19.57 -26.15 -12.97
CA SER A 162 -18.65 -26.84 -12.07
C SER A 162 -19.27 -27.07 -10.68
N MET A 163 -18.64 -27.92 -9.88
CA MET A 163 -19.01 -28.14 -8.47
C MET A 163 -19.06 -26.80 -7.72
N GLY A 164 -20.10 -26.62 -6.91
CA GLY A 164 -20.37 -25.37 -6.20
C GLY A 164 -21.00 -24.29 -7.06
N GLY A 165 -21.20 -24.52 -8.37
CA GLY A 165 -21.96 -23.63 -9.25
C GLY A 165 -23.47 -23.73 -9.01
N TYR A 166 -24.22 -22.72 -9.41
CA TYR A 166 -25.65 -22.66 -9.19
C TYR A 166 -26.39 -21.84 -10.24
N ARG A 167 -27.70 -22.02 -10.25
CA ARG A 167 -28.64 -21.13 -10.93
C ARG A 167 -29.65 -20.64 -9.90
N LEU A 168 -30.00 -19.38 -10.03
CA LEU A 168 -30.98 -18.72 -9.19
C LEU A 168 -31.85 -17.85 -10.09
N ALA A 169 -33.16 -17.89 -9.89
CA ALA A 169 -34.07 -16.93 -10.49
C ALA A 169 -35.12 -16.46 -9.48
N THR A 170 -35.43 -15.17 -9.53
CA THR A 170 -36.45 -14.53 -8.71
C THR A 170 -37.38 -13.75 -9.62
N GLY A 171 -38.69 -13.79 -9.34
CA GLY A 171 -39.68 -13.09 -10.18
C GLY A 171 -41.09 -13.56 -9.91
N GLN A 172 -41.89 -13.55 -10.96
CA GLN A 172 -43.28 -14.02 -10.88
C GLN A 172 -43.52 -15.11 -11.94
N VAL A 173 -44.25 -16.15 -11.57
CA VAL A 173 -44.72 -17.22 -12.44
C VAL A 173 -46.24 -17.29 -12.27
N ASP A 174 -46.98 -17.11 -13.33
CA ASP A 174 -48.48 -17.05 -13.35
C ASP A 174 -49.03 -16.06 -12.30
N GLY A 175 -48.37 -14.88 -12.14
CA GLY A 175 -48.77 -13.83 -11.21
C GLY A 175 -48.43 -14.12 -9.74
N ARG A 176 -47.68 -15.17 -9.45
CA ARG A 176 -47.21 -15.52 -8.08
C ARG A 176 -45.74 -15.22 -7.89
N PRO A 177 -45.31 -14.67 -6.74
CA PRO A 177 -43.91 -14.47 -6.43
C PRO A 177 -43.20 -15.81 -6.24
N VAL A 178 -42.10 -16.01 -6.96
CA VAL A 178 -41.32 -17.24 -6.97
C VAL A 178 -39.84 -16.94 -6.82
N VAL A 179 -39.18 -17.74 -6.01
CA VAL A 179 -37.72 -17.88 -5.96
C VAL A 179 -37.38 -19.33 -6.31
N ALA A 180 -36.49 -19.54 -7.26
CA ALA A 180 -36.06 -20.89 -7.67
C ALA A 180 -34.53 -20.97 -7.63
N LEU A 181 -34.01 -22.00 -6.96
CA LEU A 181 -32.58 -22.23 -6.78
C LEU A 181 -32.23 -23.68 -7.12
N ALA A 182 -31.15 -23.88 -7.89
CA ALA A 182 -30.60 -25.20 -8.13
C ALA A 182 -29.05 -25.11 -8.13
N GLY A 183 -28.42 -25.96 -7.36
CA GLY A 183 -26.98 -26.05 -7.19
C GLY A 183 -26.39 -27.32 -7.80
N VAL A 184 -25.07 -27.26 -8.12
CA VAL A 184 -24.26 -28.41 -8.45
C VAL A 184 -23.51 -28.84 -7.19
N GLY A 185 -23.84 -30.03 -6.65
CA GLY A 185 -23.42 -30.47 -5.34
C GLY A 185 -24.09 -29.69 -4.19
N GLU A 186 -23.77 -30.05 -2.97
CA GLU A 186 -24.31 -29.40 -1.76
C GLU A 186 -23.92 -27.90 -1.66
N ASP A 187 -22.66 -27.58 -2.00
CA ASP A 187 -22.13 -26.22 -1.97
C ASP A 187 -22.90 -25.27 -2.91
N GLY A 188 -23.34 -25.74 -4.07
CA GLY A 188 -24.00 -24.90 -5.06
C GLY A 188 -25.31 -24.28 -4.56
N LEU A 189 -26.16 -25.05 -3.85
CA LEU A 189 -27.40 -24.54 -3.27
C LEU A 189 -27.12 -23.54 -2.14
N PHE A 190 -26.14 -23.85 -1.28
CA PHE A 190 -25.70 -22.92 -0.25
C PHE A 190 -25.21 -21.58 -0.84
N HIS A 191 -24.38 -21.62 -1.91
CA HIS A 191 -23.93 -20.41 -2.61
C HIS A 191 -25.09 -19.61 -3.23
N ALA A 192 -26.10 -20.29 -3.76
CA ALA A 192 -27.32 -19.65 -4.25
C ALA A 192 -28.06 -18.91 -3.15
N ALA A 193 -28.16 -19.50 -1.94
CA ALA A 193 -28.78 -18.86 -0.77
C ALA A 193 -28.00 -17.59 -0.35
N GLN A 194 -26.65 -17.61 -0.40
CA GLN A 194 -25.83 -16.42 -0.12
C GLN A 194 -26.05 -15.30 -1.16
N THR A 195 -26.32 -15.66 -2.41
CA THR A 195 -26.67 -14.70 -3.45
C THR A 195 -28.09 -14.15 -3.27
N LEU A 196 -29.06 -15.02 -2.94
CA LEU A 196 -30.44 -14.59 -2.69
C LEU A 196 -30.51 -13.49 -1.59
N ARG A 197 -29.71 -13.63 -0.53
CA ARG A 197 -29.63 -12.63 0.53
C ARG A 197 -29.30 -11.22 0.01
N GLN A 198 -28.48 -11.12 -1.01
CA GLN A 198 -28.04 -9.85 -1.59
C GLN A 198 -29.02 -9.27 -2.65
N LEU A 199 -30.00 -10.05 -3.09
CA LEU A 199 -31.07 -9.60 -3.97
C LEU A 199 -32.25 -8.97 -3.21
N ALA A 200 -32.20 -8.94 -1.89
CA ALA A 200 -33.24 -8.38 -1.03
C ALA A 200 -33.31 -6.85 -1.16
N VAL A 201 -34.51 -6.33 -1.34
CA VAL A 201 -34.76 -4.89 -1.47
C VAL A 201 -36.01 -4.49 -0.69
N ALA A 202 -36.09 -3.20 -0.32
CA ALA A 202 -37.35 -2.60 0.13
C ALA A 202 -38.25 -2.33 -1.08
N HIS A 203 -39.52 -2.72 -1.01
CA HIS A 203 -40.48 -2.52 -2.11
C HIS A 203 -41.89 -2.37 -1.57
N ASP A 204 -42.61 -1.30 -1.94
CA ASP A 204 -43.98 -0.98 -1.56
C ASP A 204 -44.28 -1.14 -0.03
N GLY A 205 -43.41 -0.57 0.79
CA GLY A 205 -43.55 -0.63 2.26
C GLY A 205 -43.29 -2.00 2.89
N GLY A 206 -42.81 -2.99 2.10
CA GLY A 206 -42.44 -4.33 2.52
C GLY A 206 -41.05 -4.71 2.06
N ARG A 207 -40.74 -6.00 2.11
CA ARG A 207 -39.48 -6.58 1.63
C ARG A 207 -39.75 -7.49 0.43
N ALA A 208 -38.84 -7.52 -0.50
CA ALA A 208 -38.92 -8.35 -1.70
C ALA A 208 -37.52 -8.76 -2.18
N PHE A 209 -37.44 -9.72 -3.08
CA PHE A 209 -36.26 -9.99 -3.87
C PHE A 209 -36.41 -9.36 -5.26
N ALA A 210 -35.41 -8.63 -5.71
CA ALA A 210 -35.40 -8.06 -7.05
C ALA A 210 -35.49 -9.16 -8.11
N GLY A 211 -36.23 -8.94 -9.18
CA GLY A 211 -36.35 -9.87 -10.30
C GLY A 211 -35.00 -10.12 -10.97
N ALA A 212 -34.54 -11.35 -10.99
CA ALA A 212 -33.21 -11.70 -11.48
C ALA A 212 -33.12 -13.10 -12.08
N VAL A 213 -32.21 -13.31 -13.01
CA VAL A 213 -31.71 -14.62 -13.43
C VAL A 213 -30.19 -14.62 -13.31
N ILE A 214 -29.66 -15.51 -12.49
CA ILE A 214 -28.23 -15.66 -12.22
C ILE A 214 -27.80 -17.08 -12.57
N ARG A 215 -26.68 -17.19 -13.30
CA ARG A 215 -25.96 -18.44 -13.56
C ARG A 215 -24.51 -18.21 -13.14
N ASP A 216 -24.04 -18.96 -12.16
CA ASP A 216 -22.80 -18.63 -11.47
C ASP A 216 -22.01 -19.86 -11.03
N TRP A 217 -20.68 -19.74 -10.99
CA TRP A 217 -19.77 -20.81 -10.58
C TRP A 217 -18.41 -20.27 -10.16
N PRO A 218 -17.67 -20.98 -9.30
CA PRO A 218 -16.36 -20.54 -8.86
C PRO A 218 -15.29 -20.66 -9.95
N GLY A 219 -14.42 -19.65 -10.06
CA GLY A 219 -13.25 -19.65 -10.94
C GLY A 219 -12.12 -20.55 -10.41
N THR A 220 -12.00 -20.66 -9.07
CA THR A 220 -11.05 -21.57 -8.39
C THR A 220 -11.86 -22.56 -7.53
N ALA A 221 -11.58 -23.86 -7.67
CA ALA A 221 -12.34 -24.89 -6.98
C ALA A 221 -12.21 -24.81 -5.44
N VAL A 222 -10.99 -24.65 -4.93
CA VAL A 222 -10.70 -24.45 -3.51
C VAL A 222 -10.18 -23.04 -3.29
N ARG A 223 -10.87 -22.28 -2.45
CA ARG A 223 -10.59 -20.85 -2.20
C ARG A 223 -10.88 -20.49 -0.74
N GLY A 224 -10.08 -19.63 -0.15
CA GLY A 224 -10.25 -19.30 1.25
C GLY A 224 -9.06 -18.58 1.87
N LEU A 225 -8.88 -18.83 3.15
CA LEU A 225 -7.78 -18.23 3.89
C LEU A 225 -6.89 -19.24 4.60
N THR A 226 -5.68 -18.83 4.89
CA THR A 226 -4.82 -19.43 5.90
C THR A 226 -4.60 -18.47 7.06
N GLU A 227 -4.70 -18.96 8.30
CA GLU A 227 -4.25 -18.26 9.51
C GLU A 227 -2.78 -18.65 9.70
N GLY A 228 -1.88 -18.07 8.89
CA GLY A 228 -0.48 -18.49 8.76
C GLY A 228 0.54 -17.51 9.33
N PHE A 229 0.12 -16.41 9.92
CA PHE A 229 0.99 -15.37 10.47
C PHE A 229 1.69 -15.80 11.77
N TYR A 230 2.82 -15.15 12.05
CA TYR A 230 3.52 -15.21 13.32
C TYR A 230 3.00 -14.13 14.29
N GLY A 231 3.04 -14.42 15.60
CA GLY A 231 2.50 -13.56 16.64
C GLY A 231 1.30 -14.19 17.34
N GLN A 232 0.51 -13.36 18.04
CA GLN A 232 -0.65 -13.82 18.79
C GLN A 232 -1.70 -14.44 17.86
N PRO A 233 -2.00 -15.74 17.95
CA PRO A 233 -3.06 -16.38 17.16
C PRO A 233 -4.43 -15.80 17.46
N TRP A 234 -5.34 -15.85 16.50
CA TRP A 234 -6.72 -15.43 16.71
C TRP A 234 -7.39 -16.20 17.85
N SER A 235 -8.33 -15.56 18.54
CA SER A 235 -9.16 -16.20 19.54
C SER A 235 -10.15 -17.19 18.90
N HIS A 236 -10.70 -18.09 19.69
CA HIS A 236 -11.70 -19.02 19.22
C HIS A 236 -12.92 -18.31 18.60
N GLN A 237 -13.43 -17.27 19.26
CA GLN A 237 -14.57 -16.50 18.74
C GLN A 237 -14.26 -15.76 17.44
N GLN A 238 -13.05 -15.24 17.29
CA GLN A 238 -12.61 -14.63 16.04
C GLN A 238 -12.58 -15.64 14.89
N ARG A 239 -12.12 -16.87 15.13
CA ARG A 239 -12.15 -17.96 14.14
C ARG A 239 -13.55 -18.36 13.74
N LEU A 240 -14.47 -18.49 14.70
CA LEU A 240 -15.89 -18.77 14.42
C LEU A 240 -16.49 -17.68 13.52
N ALA A 241 -16.23 -16.40 13.84
CA ALA A 241 -16.68 -15.27 13.04
C ALA A 241 -16.04 -15.21 11.64
N GLN A 242 -14.81 -15.72 11.48
CA GLN A 242 -14.19 -15.84 10.16
C GLN A 242 -14.81 -16.97 9.33
N LEU A 243 -15.21 -18.09 9.94
CA LEU A 243 -15.94 -19.14 9.25
C LEU A 243 -17.29 -18.65 8.69
N ASP A 244 -18.01 -17.83 9.46
CA ASP A 244 -19.25 -17.20 9.00
C ASP A 244 -18.99 -16.22 7.84
N PHE A 245 -17.90 -15.47 7.90
CA PHE A 245 -17.46 -14.58 6.80
C PHE A 245 -17.13 -15.40 5.54
N LEU A 246 -16.39 -16.49 5.66
CA LEU A 246 -16.05 -17.35 4.53
C LEU A 246 -17.31 -17.90 3.84
N GLY A 247 -18.27 -18.40 4.61
CA GLY A 247 -19.57 -18.88 4.05
C GLY A 247 -20.30 -17.80 3.28
N ARG A 248 -20.41 -16.59 3.86
CA ARG A 248 -21.06 -15.43 3.19
C ARG A 248 -20.38 -15.05 1.88
N THR A 249 -19.06 -15.14 1.81
CA THR A 249 -18.24 -14.77 0.65
C THR A 249 -17.94 -15.94 -0.27
N LYS A 250 -18.68 -17.07 -0.12
CA LYS A 250 -18.58 -18.28 -0.95
C LYS A 250 -17.18 -18.89 -0.98
N GLN A 251 -16.39 -18.69 0.08
CA GLN A 251 -15.09 -19.35 0.28
C GLN A 251 -15.31 -20.68 0.98
N ASN A 252 -14.51 -21.71 0.65
CA ASN A 252 -14.73 -23.08 1.10
C ASN A 252 -13.52 -23.74 1.79
N ARG A 253 -12.48 -22.97 2.13
CA ARG A 253 -11.32 -23.48 2.87
C ARG A 253 -10.88 -22.51 3.97
N TYR A 254 -10.73 -23.04 5.18
CA TYR A 254 -10.02 -22.38 6.27
C TYR A 254 -8.85 -23.28 6.67
N LEU A 255 -7.61 -22.80 6.51
CA LEU A 255 -6.41 -23.52 6.93
C LEU A 255 -5.88 -22.93 8.23
N TYR A 256 -6.01 -23.71 9.32
CA TYR A 256 -5.44 -23.38 10.63
C TYR A 256 -3.93 -23.64 10.62
N ALA A 257 -3.13 -22.58 10.59
CA ALA A 257 -1.67 -22.65 10.48
C ALA A 257 -0.91 -21.61 11.32
N PRO A 258 -1.38 -21.12 12.50
CA PRO A 258 -0.67 -20.09 13.25
C PRO A 258 0.78 -20.45 13.53
N GLY A 259 1.72 -19.53 13.22
CA GLY A 259 3.16 -19.76 13.40
C GLY A 259 3.55 -20.10 14.83
N ASP A 260 2.92 -19.43 15.79
CA ASP A 260 3.23 -19.57 17.24
C ASP A 260 2.40 -20.62 17.99
N ASP A 261 1.65 -21.50 17.29
CA ASP A 261 1.02 -22.65 17.95
C ASP A 261 2.04 -23.77 18.20
N PRO A 262 2.44 -24.03 19.46
CA PRO A 262 3.48 -25.02 19.76
C PRO A 262 3.04 -26.45 19.44
N TYR A 263 1.75 -26.75 19.40
CA TYR A 263 1.24 -28.10 19.09
C TYR A 263 1.27 -28.45 17.61
N ARG A 264 1.56 -27.46 16.76
CA ARG A 264 1.88 -27.65 15.33
C ARG A 264 3.38 -27.74 15.08
N THR A 265 4.17 -27.11 15.91
CA THR A 265 5.62 -26.90 15.77
C THR A 265 6.41 -27.72 16.80
N ALA A 266 7.09 -27.10 17.75
CA ALA A 266 7.98 -27.77 18.69
C ALA A 266 7.35 -28.93 19.51
N ARG A 267 6.06 -28.89 19.78
CA ARG A 267 5.31 -29.93 20.52
C ARG A 267 4.37 -30.75 19.61
N TRP A 268 4.67 -30.87 18.33
CA TRP A 268 3.80 -31.50 17.34
C TRP A 268 3.40 -32.94 17.68
N ARG A 269 4.24 -33.68 18.42
CA ARG A 269 3.94 -35.04 18.86
C ARG A 269 2.87 -35.11 19.96
N ALA A 270 2.73 -34.04 20.74
CA ALA A 270 1.80 -33.99 21.86
C ALA A 270 0.35 -33.75 21.39
N PRO A 271 -0.65 -34.36 22.04
CA PRO A 271 -2.04 -34.05 21.74
C PRO A 271 -2.39 -32.64 22.22
N TYR A 272 -3.35 -31.99 21.56
CA TYR A 272 -3.92 -30.75 22.06
C TYR A 272 -4.60 -30.95 23.43
N PRO A 273 -4.60 -29.97 24.33
CA PRO A 273 -5.38 -29.98 25.57
C PRO A 273 -6.87 -30.19 25.32
N ALA A 274 -7.60 -30.68 26.33
CA ALA A 274 -9.01 -31.02 26.20
C ALA A 274 -9.87 -29.82 25.74
N GLU A 275 -9.63 -28.65 26.30
CA GLU A 275 -10.30 -27.41 25.91
C GLU A 275 -10.07 -27.08 24.42
N ARG A 276 -8.83 -27.09 23.95
CA ARG A 276 -8.51 -26.86 22.54
C ARG A 276 -9.14 -27.90 21.60
N ARG A 277 -9.26 -29.15 22.07
CA ARG A 277 -9.96 -30.17 21.28
C ARG A 277 -11.47 -29.91 21.19
N ALA A 278 -12.08 -29.34 22.24
CA ALA A 278 -13.46 -28.88 22.20
C ALA A 278 -13.67 -27.72 21.22
N GLU A 279 -12.77 -26.73 21.26
CA GLU A 279 -12.77 -25.62 20.30
C GLU A 279 -12.65 -26.11 18.85
N PHE A 280 -11.78 -27.08 18.55
CA PHE A 280 -11.65 -27.64 17.19
C PHE A 280 -12.93 -28.35 16.72
N ARG A 281 -13.67 -29.05 17.64
CA ARG A 281 -14.96 -29.65 17.28
C ARG A 281 -15.99 -28.58 16.91
N GLU A 282 -16.05 -27.50 17.69
CA GLU A 282 -16.96 -26.39 17.41
C GLU A 282 -16.60 -25.67 16.10
N LEU A 283 -15.28 -25.45 15.85
CA LEU A 283 -14.82 -24.91 14.58
C LEU A 283 -15.21 -25.81 13.39
N ALA A 284 -15.04 -27.13 13.53
CA ALA A 284 -15.42 -28.08 12.48
C ALA A 284 -16.93 -28.08 12.21
N GLU A 285 -17.75 -27.96 13.25
CA GLU A 285 -19.21 -27.87 13.11
C GLU A 285 -19.61 -26.55 12.43
N ARG A 286 -19.04 -25.41 12.88
CA ARG A 286 -19.29 -24.11 12.27
C ARG A 286 -18.83 -24.07 10.81
N ALA A 287 -17.69 -24.70 10.51
CA ALA A 287 -17.16 -24.81 9.15
C ALA A 287 -18.15 -25.58 8.24
N ARG A 288 -18.65 -26.74 8.69
CA ARG A 288 -19.65 -27.53 7.93
C ARG A 288 -20.92 -26.72 7.65
N ARG A 289 -21.46 -25.99 8.65
CA ARG A 289 -22.63 -25.13 8.47
C ARG A 289 -22.45 -24.04 7.43
N ASN A 290 -21.22 -23.61 7.24
CA ASN A 290 -20.83 -22.59 6.28
C ASN A 290 -20.26 -23.17 4.97
N HIS A 291 -20.36 -24.48 4.73
CA HIS A 291 -19.76 -25.17 3.58
C HIS A 291 -18.26 -24.90 3.43
N VAL A 292 -17.56 -24.78 4.57
CA VAL A 292 -16.12 -24.57 4.65
C VAL A 292 -15.44 -25.85 5.15
N THR A 293 -14.46 -26.33 4.40
CA THR A 293 -13.59 -27.40 4.87
C THR A 293 -12.57 -26.86 5.85
N LEU A 294 -12.62 -27.34 7.11
CA LEU A 294 -11.58 -27.03 8.10
C LEU A 294 -10.30 -27.79 7.77
N GLY A 295 -9.24 -27.05 7.48
CA GLY A 295 -7.89 -27.54 7.29
C GLY A 295 -7.02 -27.32 8.53
N TRP A 296 -6.01 -28.16 8.71
CA TRP A 296 -5.03 -28.05 9.76
C TRP A 296 -3.63 -28.36 9.23
N ALA A 297 -2.67 -27.48 9.52
CA ALA A 297 -1.30 -27.62 9.10
C ALA A 297 -0.40 -28.08 10.26
N VAL A 298 0.56 -28.95 9.99
CA VAL A 298 1.61 -29.35 10.93
C VAL A 298 2.98 -28.96 10.36
N ALA A 299 3.80 -28.32 11.17
CA ALA A 299 5.14 -27.89 10.84
C ALA A 299 6.15 -28.55 11.80
N PRO A 300 6.46 -29.84 11.63
CA PRO A 300 7.36 -30.54 12.53
C PRO A 300 8.81 -30.06 12.40
N GLY A 301 9.15 -29.42 11.26
CA GLY A 301 10.40 -28.69 11.04
C GLY A 301 11.63 -29.50 11.36
N GLN A 302 12.58 -28.85 12.02
CA GLN A 302 13.84 -29.45 12.49
C GLN A 302 13.66 -30.42 13.68
N GLU A 303 12.45 -30.51 14.25
CA GLU A 303 12.15 -31.37 15.39
C GLU A 303 11.77 -32.80 14.99
N MET A 304 11.73 -33.12 13.69
CA MET A 304 11.38 -34.43 13.16
C MET A 304 12.60 -35.20 12.64
N CYS A 305 12.68 -36.48 13.04
CA CYS A 305 13.57 -37.43 12.40
C CYS A 305 12.79 -38.10 11.25
N PHE A 306 13.11 -37.74 10.00
CA PHE A 306 12.41 -38.13 8.78
C PHE A 306 12.47 -39.62 8.46
N SER A 307 13.56 -40.32 8.89
CA SER A 307 13.75 -41.75 8.74
C SER A 307 13.05 -42.58 9.85
N SER A 308 12.67 -41.89 10.96
CA SER A 308 12.15 -42.57 12.15
C SER A 308 10.72 -43.11 11.97
N ALA A 309 10.55 -44.39 12.11
CA ALA A 309 9.25 -45.03 12.13
C ALA A 309 8.38 -44.63 13.37
N SER A 310 9.03 -44.24 14.47
CA SER A 310 8.33 -43.71 15.65
C SER A 310 7.71 -42.35 15.41
N ASP A 311 8.43 -41.45 14.77
CA ASP A 311 7.98 -40.11 14.42
C ASP A 311 6.85 -40.17 13.37
N MET A 312 7.00 -41.01 12.38
CA MET A 312 5.92 -41.26 11.40
C MET A 312 4.64 -41.81 12.06
N ARG A 313 4.77 -42.73 13.03
CA ARG A 313 3.60 -43.20 13.80
C ARG A 313 2.99 -42.05 14.64
N ALA A 314 3.83 -41.21 15.24
CA ALA A 314 3.36 -40.05 16.02
C ALA A 314 2.62 -39.05 15.12
N LEU A 315 3.12 -38.77 13.93
CA LEU A 315 2.49 -37.89 12.95
C LEU A 315 1.11 -38.44 12.50
N LYS A 316 1.05 -39.72 12.16
CA LYS A 316 -0.23 -40.39 11.79
C LYS A 316 -1.23 -40.32 12.92
N ARG A 317 -0.81 -40.61 14.18
CA ARG A 317 -1.73 -40.50 15.36
C ARG A 317 -2.21 -39.06 15.55
N LYS A 318 -1.35 -38.05 15.33
CA LYS A 318 -1.75 -36.62 15.44
C LYS A 318 -2.80 -36.27 14.39
N VAL A 319 -2.57 -36.67 13.15
CA VAL A 319 -3.55 -36.49 12.05
C VAL A 319 -4.87 -37.22 12.34
N ASP A 320 -4.82 -38.47 12.85
CA ASP A 320 -6.03 -39.22 13.25
C ASP A 320 -6.78 -38.50 14.37
N ALA A 321 -6.08 -37.92 15.33
CA ALA A 321 -6.70 -37.14 16.40
C ALA A 321 -7.41 -35.88 15.84
N MET A 322 -6.79 -35.17 14.91
CA MET A 322 -7.39 -33.98 14.27
C MET A 322 -8.57 -34.37 13.36
N TRP A 323 -8.45 -35.51 12.64
CA TRP A 323 -9.54 -36.06 11.86
C TRP A 323 -10.78 -36.35 12.71
N ALA A 324 -10.57 -36.97 13.89
CA ALA A 324 -11.66 -37.28 14.84
C ALA A 324 -12.33 -36.02 15.42
N LEU A 325 -11.66 -34.85 15.35
CA LEU A 325 -12.21 -33.55 15.71
C LEU A 325 -12.95 -32.86 14.56
N GLY A 326 -12.98 -33.47 13.36
CA GLY A 326 -13.70 -32.97 12.19
C GLY A 326 -12.84 -32.23 11.15
N VAL A 327 -11.51 -32.20 11.30
CA VAL A 327 -10.61 -31.70 10.26
C VAL A 327 -10.65 -32.64 9.04
N ARG A 328 -10.75 -32.06 7.83
CA ARG A 328 -10.85 -32.81 6.56
C ARG A 328 -9.76 -32.46 5.54
N ALA A 329 -8.96 -31.40 5.77
CA ALA A 329 -7.83 -31.05 4.95
C ALA A 329 -6.56 -30.94 5.80
N PHE A 330 -5.44 -31.44 5.29
CA PHE A 330 -4.19 -31.47 6.01
C PHE A 330 -3.06 -30.87 5.17
N GLN A 331 -2.18 -30.11 5.83
CA GLN A 331 -0.97 -29.59 5.20
C GLN A 331 0.26 -29.95 6.05
N LEU A 332 1.30 -30.38 5.38
CA LEU A 332 2.61 -30.62 5.96
C LEU A 332 3.52 -29.46 5.57
N GLN A 333 4.14 -28.79 6.54
CA GLN A 333 4.94 -27.60 6.32
C GLN A 333 6.40 -27.82 6.69
N PHE A 334 7.29 -27.58 5.74
CA PHE A 334 8.75 -27.65 5.86
C PHE A 334 9.45 -26.37 5.40
N GLN A 335 8.73 -25.23 5.35
CA GLN A 335 9.40 -23.95 5.13
C GLN A 335 10.50 -23.76 6.19
N ASP A 336 11.58 -23.12 5.81
CA ASP A 336 12.73 -22.77 6.67
C ASP A 336 13.48 -23.98 7.30
N VAL A 337 13.24 -25.20 6.77
CA VAL A 337 14.02 -26.38 7.19
C VAL A 337 15.36 -26.41 6.45
N SER A 338 16.47 -26.62 7.16
CA SER A 338 17.80 -26.72 6.58
C SER A 338 17.92 -27.90 5.61
N TYR A 339 18.78 -27.75 4.58
CA TYR A 339 19.10 -28.83 3.67
C TYR A 339 20.03 -29.90 4.25
N SER A 340 20.76 -29.58 5.31
CA SER A 340 21.87 -30.41 5.80
C SER A 340 21.94 -30.53 7.32
N GLU A 341 21.08 -29.82 8.04
CA GLU A 341 20.99 -29.95 9.50
C GLU A 341 19.84 -30.89 9.84
N TRP A 342 20.16 -32.10 10.25
CA TRP A 342 19.20 -33.13 10.60
C TRP A 342 18.94 -33.17 12.11
N HIS A 343 17.71 -33.51 12.48
CA HIS A 343 17.36 -33.72 13.90
C HIS A 343 18.02 -35.00 14.49
N CYS A 344 18.32 -35.97 13.67
CA CYS A 344 18.95 -37.22 14.08
C CYS A 344 19.96 -37.71 13.04
N ASP A 345 21.04 -38.40 13.48
CA ASP A 345 22.09 -38.94 12.64
C ASP A 345 21.55 -39.95 11.60
N ALA A 346 20.52 -40.70 11.96
CA ALA A 346 19.86 -41.65 11.05
C ALA A 346 19.30 -40.99 9.76
N ASP A 347 18.96 -39.72 9.79
CA ASP A 347 18.53 -38.99 8.58
C ASP A 347 19.69 -38.68 7.66
N ALA A 348 20.85 -38.32 8.22
CA ALA A 348 22.09 -38.16 7.46
C ALA A 348 22.52 -39.47 6.79
N ASP A 349 22.44 -40.59 7.52
CA ASP A 349 22.75 -41.92 7.01
C ASP A 349 21.75 -42.36 5.92
N ALA A 350 20.46 -42.09 6.07
CA ALA A 350 19.41 -42.50 5.16
C ALA A 350 19.31 -41.65 3.87
N PHE A 351 19.57 -40.36 3.96
CA PHE A 351 19.33 -39.43 2.85
C PHE A 351 20.59 -38.72 2.33
N GLY A 352 21.64 -38.64 3.15
CA GLY A 352 22.81 -37.84 2.90
C GLY A 352 22.62 -36.38 3.31
N SER A 353 23.21 -35.44 2.56
CA SER A 353 23.19 -34.01 2.86
C SER A 353 22.90 -33.18 1.58
N GLY A 354 22.37 -31.97 1.77
CA GLY A 354 22.10 -31.00 0.71
C GLY A 354 20.67 -31.06 0.13
N PRO A 355 20.40 -30.22 -0.87
CA PRO A 355 19.05 -29.99 -1.37
C PRO A 355 18.31 -31.28 -1.83
N LYS A 356 19.03 -32.17 -2.53
CA LYS A 356 18.45 -33.46 -3.00
C LYS A 356 18.06 -34.39 -1.84
N ALA A 357 18.87 -34.42 -0.78
CA ALA A 357 18.59 -35.20 0.41
C ALA A 357 17.36 -34.70 1.16
N ALA A 358 17.28 -33.40 1.39
CA ALA A 358 16.14 -32.77 2.03
C ALA A 358 14.84 -33.01 1.23
N ALA A 359 14.85 -32.86 -0.08
CA ALA A 359 13.71 -33.12 -0.95
C ALA A 359 13.21 -34.57 -0.83
N LYS A 360 14.11 -35.57 -0.86
CA LYS A 360 13.76 -36.99 -0.70
C LYS A 360 13.18 -37.31 0.68
N ALA A 361 13.71 -36.68 1.74
CA ALA A 361 13.22 -36.84 3.10
C ALA A 361 11.78 -36.28 3.24
N GLN A 362 11.54 -35.09 2.74
CA GLN A 362 10.21 -34.46 2.75
C GLN A 362 9.22 -35.26 1.90
N ALA A 363 9.61 -35.72 0.71
CA ALA A 363 8.80 -36.55 -0.16
C ALA A 363 8.39 -37.89 0.49
N LYS A 364 9.30 -38.53 1.22
CA LYS A 364 9.01 -39.77 1.96
C LYS A 364 7.94 -39.56 3.00
N VAL A 365 8.08 -38.53 3.87
CA VAL A 365 7.11 -38.26 4.93
C VAL A 365 5.76 -37.87 4.32
N ALA A 366 5.75 -36.99 3.31
CA ALA A 366 4.54 -36.58 2.63
C ALA A 366 3.82 -37.76 1.93
N GLY A 367 4.56 -38.61 1.24
CA GLY A 367 4.00 -39.80 0.57
C GLY A 367 3.40 -40.85 1.54
N GLU A 368 4.06 -41.08 2.70
CA GLU A 368 3.51 -41.95 3.72
C GLU A 368 2.24 -41.36 4.37
N LEU A 369 2.19 -40.07 4.59
CA LEU A 369 1.04 -39.37 5.13
C LEU A 369 -0.11 -39.31 4.11
N ALA A 370 0.19 -39.07 2.84
CA ALA A 370 -0.81 -39.09 1.76
C ALA A 370 -1.49 -40.47 1.63
N LYS A 371 -0.72 -41.58 1.71
CA LYS A 371 -1.27 -42.93 1.74
C LYS A 371 -2.17 -43.16 2.95
N HIS A 372 -1.78 -42.65 4.12
CA HIS A 372 -2.58 -42.77 5.35
C HIS A 372 -3.91 -42.00 5.24
N LEU A 373 -3.90 -40.82 4.67
CA LEU A 373 -5.11 -40.02 4.44
C LEU A 373 -6.01 -40.64 3.37
N ALA A 374 -5.45 -41.16 2.29
CA ALA A 374 -6.21 -41.82 1.23
C ALA A 374 -7.02 -43.04 1.76
N ALA A 375 -6.55 -43.73 2.82
CA ALA A 375 -7.28 -44.82 3.45
C ALA A 375 -8.54 -44.39 4.22
N LYS A 376 -8.71 -43.05 4.43
CA LYS A 376 -9.93 -42.48 5.06
C LYS A 376 -11.09 -42.24 4.08
N GLY A 377 -10.86 -42.48 2.79
CA GLY A 377 -11.89 -42.34 1.76
C GLY A 377 -11.97 -40.93 1.16
N SER A 378 -13.08 -40.67 0.46
CA SER A 378 -13.29 -39.42 -0.31
C SER A 378 -13.52 -38.15 0.54
N GLU A 379 -13.77 -38.31 1.83
CA GLU A 379 -13.95 -37.16 2.74
C GLU A 379 -12.63 -36.41 3.01
N ALA A 380 -11.48 -37.07 2.83
CA ALA A 380 -10.18 -36.44 2.99
C ALA A 380 -9.80 -35.64 1.72
N ALA A 381 -9.56 -34.35 1.87
CA ALA A 381 -8.92 -33.59 0.82
C ALA A 381 -7.49 -34.12 0.54
N PRO A 382 -6.95 -33.97 -0.68
CA PRO A 382 -5.56 -34.29 -0.96
C PRO A 382 -4.61 -33.62 0.05
N LEU A 383 -3.54 -34.34 0.45
CA LEU A 383 -2.51 -33.74 1.30
C LEU A 383 -1.82 -32.62 0.55
N SER A 384 -1.68 -31.46 1.17
CA SER A 384 -0.82 -30.40 0.64
C SER A 384 0.52 -30.36 1.38
N LEU A 385 1.58 -30.02 0.65
CA LEU A 385 2.94 -29.90 1.15
C LEU A 385 3.43 -28.47 0.89
N LEU A 386 3.84 -27.75 1.94
CA LEU A 386 4.64 -26.55 1.83
C LEU A 386 6.11 -26.95 2.00
N PRO A 387 6.88 -27.07 0.91
CA PRO A 387 8.27 -27.57 0.95
C PRO A 387 9.24 -26.48 1.40
N THR A 388 10.51 -26.84 1.60
CA THR A 388 11.55 -25.83 1.90
C THR A 388 11.67 -24.79 0.79
N GLU A 389 11.61 -25.18 -0.48
CA GLU A 389 11.61 -24.25 -1.60
C GLU A 389 10.18 -23.94 -2.07
N TYR A 390 9.45 -23.17 -1.29
CA TYR A 390 8.02 -22.85 -1.49
C TYR A 390 7.77 -21.59 -2.32
N TYR A 391 8.81 -20.86 -2.74
CA TYR A 391 8.71 -19.66 -3.58
C TYR A 391 9.71 -19.70 -4.72
N GLN A 392 9.62 -18.82 -5.74
CA GLN A 392 10.30 -18.82 -7.02
C GLN A 392 9.79 -19.91 -8.00
N ASP A 393 10.18 -19.82 -9.25
CA ASP A 393 9.69 -20.63 -10.37
C ASP A 393 10.78 -21.49 -11.04
N GLY A 394 12.06 -21.21 -10.78
CA GLY A 394 13.20 -21.89 -11.41
C GLY A 394 13.37 -23.34 -11.00
N ARG A 395 14.05 -24.11 -11.84
CA ARG A 395 14.43 -25.52 -11.58
C ARG A 395 15.69 -25.58 -10.74
N THR A 396 15.57 -26.09 -9.52
CA THR A 396 16.68 -26.36 -8.61
C THR A 396 16.93 -27.85 -8.44
N ASP A 397 18.02 -28.22 -7.82
CA ASP A 397 18.30 -29.62 -7.44
C ASP A 397 17.28 -30.16 -6.43
N PHE A 398 16.83 -29.31 -5.52
CA PHE A 398 15.75 -29.63 -4.56
C PHE A 398 14.44 -29.95 -5.30
N ARG A 399 13.97 -29.04 -6.16
CA ARG A 399 12.69 -29.17 -6.86
C ARG A 399 12.66 -30.35 -7.81
N ARG A 400 13.76 -30.59 -8.54
CA ARG A 400 13.85 -31.80 -9.38
C ARG A 400 13.73 -33.06 -8.55
N ALA A 401 14.48 -33.16 -7.44
CA ALA A 401 14.45 -34.33 -6.58
C ALA A 401 13.09 -34.51 -5.88
N LEU A 402 12.42 -33.40 -5.54
CA LEU A 402 11.06 -33.42 -4.98
C LEU A 402 10.05 -33.92 -6.03
N ALA A 403 10.09 -33.39 -7.25
CA ALA A 403 9.21 -33.79 -8.35
C ALA A 403 9.31 -35.29 -8.68
N ASP A 404 10.54 -35.82 -8.64
CA ASP A 404 10.80 -37.24 -8.93
C ASP A 404 10.33 -38.18 -7.80
N ALA A 405 10.39 -37.73 -6.53
CA ALA A 405 10.19 -38.59 -5.36
C ALA A 405 8.80 -38.43 -4.70
N LEU A 406 8.13 -37.31 -4.88
CA LEU A 406 6.87 -36.99 -4.20
C LEU A 406 5.71 -37.79 -4.81
N ASP A 407 4.83 -38.30 -3.95
CA ASP A 407 3.60 -38.99 -4.35
C ASP A 407 2.71 -38.07 -5.18
N ARG A 408 2.28 -38.48 -6.36
CA ARG A 408 1.51 -37.68 -7.32
C ARG A 408 0.18 -37.14 -6.81
N ARG A 409 -0.31 -37.68 -5.70
CA ARG A 409 -1.55 -37.23 -5.03
C ARG A 409 -1.33 -36.00 -4.15
N VAL A 410 -0.09 -35.64 -3.87
CA VAL A 410 0.25 -34.50 -3.02
C VAL A 410 0.21 -33.22 -3.84
N GLU A 411 -0.51 -32.22 -3.36
CA GLU A 411 -0.52 -30.86 -3.88
C GLU A 411 0.65 -30.07 -3.26
N VAL A 412 1.32 -29.23 -4.03
CA VAL A 412 2.44 -28.43 -3.52
C VAL A 412 1.99 -26.99 -3.32
N ALA A 413 2.18 -26.48 -2.11
CA ALA A 413 1.89 -25.09 -1.79
C ALA A 413 3.07 -24.21 -2.24
N TRP A 414 2.72 -23.07 -2.87
CA TRP A 414 3.64 -22.12 -3.48
C TRP A 414 3.14 -20.71 -3.25
N THR A 415 4.06 -19.76 -2.94
CA THR A 415 3.68 -18.37 -2.58
C THR A 415 3.92 -17.36 -3.72
N GLY A 416 4.46 -17.77 -4.84
CA GLY A 416 4.87 -16.88 -5.94
C GLY A 416 6.38 -16.83 -6.11
N VAL A 417 6.88 -15.93 -6.97
CA VAL A 417 8.33 -15.75 -7.22
C VAL A 417 9.04 -15.13 -6.00
N GLY A 418 8.31 -14.55 -5.06
CA GLY A 418 8.80 -14.11 -3.76
C GLY A 418 8.03 -14.73 -2.60
N VAL A 419 8.50 -14.55 -1.37
CA VAL A 419 7.76 -14.92 -0.16
C VAL A 419 6.49 -14.07 -0.06
N VAL A 420 6.60 -12.76 -0.35
CA VAL A 420 5.49 -11.81 -0.47
C VAL A 420 5.61 -11.13 -1.84
N PRO A 421 5.13 -11.77 -2.92
CA PRO A 421 5.33 -11.26 -4.27
C PRO A 421 4.44 -10.05 -4.54
N LYS A 422 4.97 -9.06 -5.26
CA LYS A 422 4.19 -7.92 -5.75
C LYS A 422 3.16 -8.38 -6.78
N THR A 423 3.56 -9.25 -7.68
CA THR A 423 2.73 -9.82 -8.75
C THR A 423 2.87 -11.32 -8.79
N ILE A 424 1.83 -12.01 -9.27
CA ILE A 424 1.85 -13.43 -9.64
C ILE A 424 1.20 -13.55 -11.02
N THR A 425 1.96 -14.03 -11.99
CA THR A 425 1.50 -14.21 -13.37
C THR A 425 1.16 -15.66 -13.68
N GLY A 426 0.40 -15.89 -14.73
CA GLY A 426 0.11 -17.24 -15.23
C GLY A 426 1.37 -17.95 -15.72
N GLY A 427 2.33 -17.20 -16.27
CA GLY A 427 3.63 -17.72 -16.70
C GLY A 427 4.45 -18.25 -15.52
N GLU A 428 4.63 -17.46 -14.47
CA GLU A 428 5.32 -17.86 -13.23
C GLU A 428 4.69 -19.10 -12.58
N LEU A 429 3.37 -19.18 -12.54
CA LEU A 429 2.65 -20.36 -12.03
C LEU A 429 2.93 -21.60 -12.90
N ALA A 430 2.96 -21.45 -14.23
CA ALA A 430 3.22 -22.54 -15.16
C ALA A 430 4.67 -23.05 -15.02
N ASP A 431 5.64 -22.16 -14.90
CA ASP A 431 7.05 -22.48 -14.70
C ASP A 431 7.30 -23.17 -13.35
N ALA A 432 6.71 -22.63 -12.26
CA ALA A 432 6.77 -23.27 -10.95
C ALA A 432 6.14 -24.67 -10.97
N ARG A 433 5.00 -24.84 -11.64
CA ARG A 433 4.35 -26.14 -11.83
C ARG A 433 5.22 -27.12 -12.62
N ALA A 434 5.89 -26.64 -13.66
CA ALA A 434 6.83 -27.45 -14.44
C ALA A 434 8.09 -27.82 -13.64
N ALA A 435 8.55 -26.94 -12.75
CA ALA A 435 9.71 -27.17 -11.89
C ALA A 435 9.41 -28.16 -10.74
N LEU A 436 8.21 -28.07 -10.14
CA LEU A 436 7.79 -28.90 -9.01
C LEU A 436 7.09 -30.21 -9.45
N GLY A 437 6.61 -30.29 -10.68
CA GLY A 437 5.99 -31.51 -11.25
C GLY A 437 4.65 -31.93 -10.63
N HIS A 438 4.01 -31.07 -9.85
CA HIS A 438 2.79 -31.33 -9.08
C HIS A 438 1.72 -30.25 -9.29
N PRO A 439 0.44 -30.54 -8.97
CA PRO A 439 -0.58 -29.53 -8.88
C PRO A 439 -0.21 -28.48 -7.80
N LEU A 440 -0.35 -27.18 -8.12
CA LEU A 440 0.05 -26.12 -7.22
C LEU A 440 -1.17 -25.52 -6.50
N MET A 441 -1.04 -25.39 -5.18
CA MET A 441 -1.85 -24.54 -4.33
C MET A 441 -1.17 -23.18 -4.19
N THR A 442 -1.77 -22.11 -4.64
CA THR A 442 -1.27 -20.76 -4.37
C THR A 442 -1.63 -20.35 -2.95
N MET A 443 -0.62 -20.22 -2.08
CA MET A 443 -0.71 -19.63 -0.75
C MET A 443 -0.17 -18.21 -0.80
N ASP A 444 -1.06 -17.26 -0.99
CA ASP A 444 -0.67 -15.87 -1.21
C ASP A 444 -0.47 -15.12 0.11
N ASN A 445 0.72 -14.59 0.34
CA ASN A 445 1.07 -13.87 1.55
C ASN A 445 0.53 -12.42 1.53
N TYR A 446 -0.79 -12.27 1.34
CA TYR A 446 -1.53 -11.03 1.45
C TYR A 446 -2.93 -11.30 2.06
N PRO A 447 -3.39 -10.55 3.06
CA PRO A 447 -2.83 -9.32 3.64
C PRO A 447 -1.93 -9.52 4.88
N VAL A 448 -1.24 -10.64 5.03
CA VAL A 448 -0.36 -10.88 6.17
C VAL A 448 0.58 -9.70 6.45
N ASN A 449 0.73 -9.34 7.73
CA ASN A 449 1.48 -8.15 8.15
C ASN A 449 2.49 -8.41 9.28
N ASP A 450 2.80 -9.65 9.58
CA ASP A 450 3.74 -10.01 10.65
C ASP A 450 5.18 -9.53 10.40
N PHE A 451 5.58 -9.36 9.14
CA PHE A 451 6.85 -8.77 8.72
C PHE A 451 6.87 -7.23 8.76
N ALA A 452 5.71 -6.57 8.89
CA ALA A 452 5.53 -5.12 8.94
C ALA A 452 4.51 -4.74 10.02
N GLN A 453 4.85 -5.06 11.26
CA GLN A 453 3.93 -4.95 12.42
C GLN A 453 3.50 -3.52 12.77
N ASP A 454 4.12 -2.51 12.18
CA ASP A 454 3.70 -1.11 12.23
C ASP A 454 2.58 -0.79 11.25
N ARG A 455 2.27 -1.69 10.30
CA ARG A 455 1.29 -1.52 9.23
C ARG A 455 0.16 -2.54 9.31
N ILE A 456 -1.00 -2.14 8.81
CA ILE A 456 -2.06 -3.04 8.33
C ILE A 456 -2.23 -2.81 6.81
N PHE A 457 -2.69 -3.83 6.11
CA PHE A 457 -2.84 -3.77 4.66
C PHE A 457 -4.31 -3.96 4.31
N LEU A 458 -5.00 -2.84 4.02
CA LEU A 458 -6.43 -2.80 3.76
C LEU A 458 -6.79 -2.51 2.31
N GLY A 459 -5.80 -2.45 1.42
CA GLY A 459 -5.99 -2.28 -0.01
C GLY A 459 -6.61 -3.52 -0.67
N PRO A 460 -7.10 -3.39 -1.91
CA PRO A 460 -7.67 -4.51 -2.66
C PRO A 460 -6.61 -5.54 -3.05
N TYR A 461 -7.05 -6.76 -3.27
CA TYR A 461 -6.24 -7.85 -3.80
C TYR A 461 -5.89 -7.57 -5.27
N THR A 462 -4.63 -7.27 -5.57
CA THR A 462 -4.17 -6.85 -6.90
C THR A 462 -2.89 -7.55 -7.34
N GLY A 463 -2.49 -7.37 -8.60
CA GLY A 463 -1.24 -7.91 -9.12
C GLY A 463 -1.27 -9.41 -9.40
N ARG A 464 -2.44 -10.06 -9.45
CA ARG A 464 -2.60 -11.49 -9.78
C ARG A 464 -3.39 -11.60 -11.07
N GLU A 465 -2.81 -12.32 -12.03
CA GLU A 465 -3.50 -12.58 -13.30
C GLU A 465 -4.64 -13.59 -13.12
N PRO A 466 -5.74 -13.48 -13.90
CA PRO A 466 -6.83 -14.44 -13.88
C PRO A 466 -6.40 -15.90 -14.07
N ALA A 467 -5.30 -16.13 -14.78
CA ALA A 467 -4.72 -17.44 -15.01
C ALA A 467 -4.22 -18.11 -13.72
N VAL A 468 -3.85 -17.32 -12.69
CA VAL A 468 -3.42 -17.83 -11.38
C VAL A 468 -4.59 -18.51 -10.67
N ALA A 469 -5.76 -17.86 -10.64
CA ALA A 469 -6.97 -18.44 -10.04
C ALA A 469 -7.42 -19.71 -10.79
N ALA A 470 -7.38 -19.68 -12.13
CA ALA A 470 -7.81 -20.81 -12.96
C ALA A 470 -6.81 -21.98 -12.97
N GLY A 471 -5.52 -21.70 -12.81
CA GLY A 471 -4.43 -22.69 -12.87
C GLY A 471 -4.06 -23.32 -11.54
N SER A 472 -4.47 -22.73 -10.41
CA SER A 472 -4.21 -23.25 -9.06
C SER A 472 -5.29 -24.24 -8.64
N VAL A 473 -4.91 -25.36 -7.99
CA VAL A 473 -5.88 -26.28 -7.37
C VAL A 473 -6.56 -25.67 -6.15
N ALA A 474 -5.87 -24.75 -5.48
CA ALA A 474 -6.41 -23.92 -4.41
C ALA A 474 -5.76 -22.54 -4.41
N LEU A 475 -6.52 -21.53 -3.99
CA LEU A 475 -6.02 -20.17 -3.75
C LEU A 475 -6.41 -19.77 -2.33
N LEU A 476 -5.41 -19.64 -1.46
CA LEU A 476 -5.58 -19.27 -0.07
C LEU A 476 -4.81 -17.97 0.22
N ALA A 477 -5.53 -16.97 0.72
CA ALA A 477 -4.93 -15.72 1.16
C ALA A 477 -4.46 -15.82 2.62
N ASN A 478 -3.23 -15.44 2.92
CA ASN A 478 -2.71 -15.43 4.28
C ASN A 478 -3.18 -14.16 5.00
N ALA A 479 -3.99 -14.34 6.03
CA ALA A 479 -4.65 -13.25 6.75
C ALA A 479 -3.67 -12.45 7.62
N ALA A 480 -4.01 -11.20 7.94
CA ALA A 480 -3.31 -10.39 8.91
C ALA A 480 -3.65 -10.79 10.36
N ALA A 481 -2.81 -10.37 11.31
CA ALA A 481 -3.05 -10.59 12.74
C ALA A 481 -4.37 -9.96 13.23
N GLN A 482 -4.92 -8.97 12.54
CA GLN A 482 -6.18 -8.27 12.82
C GLN A 482 -7.34 -8.91 12.05
N PRO A 483 -8.14 -9.80 12.68
CA PRO A 483 -9.09 -10.64 11.96
C PRO A 483 -10.23 -9.86 11.31
N VAL A 484 -10.80 -8.87 11.99
CA VAL A 484 -11.93 -8.10 11.44
C VAL A 484 -11.47 -7.20 10.29
N ALA A 485 -10.36 -6.51 10.45
CA ALA A 485 -9.78 -5.65 9.41
C ALA A 485 -9.35 -6.47 8.18
N SER A 486 -8.85 -7.70 8.38
CA SER A 486 -8.49 -8.63 7.29
C SER A 486 -9.66 -8.94 6.36
N ARG A 487 -10.91 -8.76 6.80
CA ARG A 487 -12.09 -9.05 5.95
C ARG A 487 -12.16 -8.16 4.73
N ILE A 488 -11.63 -6.93 4.78
CA ILE A 488 -11.61 -6.04 3.60
C ILE A 488 -10.79 -6.66 2.45
N PRO A 489 -9.49 -6.93 2.58
CA PRO A 489 -8.74 -7.56 1.52
C PRO A 489 -9.17 -9.01 1.23
N LEU A 490 -9.58 -9.79 2.24
CA LEU A 490 -10.07 -11.16 2.04
C LEU A 490 -11.38 -11.23 1.26
N PHE A 491 -12.24 -10.23 1.38
CA PHE A 491 -13.44 -10.11 0.54
C PHE A 491 -13.07 -9.94 -0.93
N THR A 492 -12.10 -9.08 -1.21
CA THR A 492 -11.64 -8.83 -2.58
C THR A 492 -10.89 -10.05 -3.16
N ALA A 493 -10.16 -10.78 -2.33
CA ALA A 493 -9.54 -12.05 -2.71
C ALA A 493 -10.59 -13.14 -3.02
N ALA A 494 -11.70 -13.16 -2.25
CA ALA A 494 -12.83 -14.06 -2.52
C ALA A 494 -13.50 -13.75 -3.86
N ASP A 495 -13.74 -12.47 -4.16
CA ASP A 495 -14.30 -12.02 -5.44
C ASP A 495 -13.38 -12.39 -6.62
N PHE A 496 -12.07 -12.15 -6.48
CA PHE A 496 -11.09 -12.58 -7.47
C PHE A 496 -11.10 -14.10 -7.68
N ALA A 497 -11.05 -14.90 -6.62
CA ALA A 497 -11.03 -16.35 -6.74
C ALA A 497 -12.35 -16.92 -7.31
N TRP A 498 -13.46 -16.21 -7.08
CA TRP A 498 -14.78 -16.58 -7.60
C TRP A 498 -14.92 -16.24 -9.09
N ASN A 499 -14.64 -14.99 -9.48
CA ASN A 499 -14.78 -14.52 -10.86
C ASN A 499 -13.54 -13.71 -11.30
N PRO A 500 -12.41 -14.38 -11.57
CA PRO A 500 -11.14 -13.70 -11.85
C PRO A 500 -11.17 -12.81 -13.10
N ARG A 501 -12.01 -13.11 -14.08
CA ARG A 501 -12.15 -12.31 -15.32
C ARG A 501 -13.06 -11.10 -15.12
N GLY A 502 -14.08 -11.23 -14.28
CA GLY A 502 -15.03 -10.16 -13.95
C GLY A 502 -14.57 -9.29 -12.78
N TYR A 503 -13.50 -9.66 -12.08
CA TYR A 503 -12.99 -8.95 -10.93
C TYR A 503 -12.59 -7.50 -11.26
N ARG A 504 -13.03 -6.57 -10.40
CA ARG A 504 -12.70 -5.13 -10.47
C ARG A 504 -12.25 -4.70 -9.08
N PRO A 505 -10.94 -4.51 -8.85
CA PRO A 505 -10.38 -4.27 -7.52
C PRO A 505 -11.07 -3.15 -6.74
N ASP A 506 -11.24 -1.97 -7.37
CA ASP A 506 -11.83 -0.80 -6.71
C ASP A 506 -13.30 -0.98 -6.34
N GLU A 507 -14.09 -1.62 -7.22
CA GLU A 507 -15.51 -1.88 -6.95
C GLU A 507 -15.67 -2.92 -5.84
N SER A 508 -14.89 -4.00 -5.90
CA SER A 508 -14.86 -5.05 -4.89
C SER A 508 -14.40 -4.51 -3.53
N TRP A 509 -13.41 -3.61 -3.51
CA TRP A 509 -12.92 -2.98 -2.28
C TRP A 509 -13.97 -2.06 -1.63
N ARG A 510 -14.68 -1.25 -2.42
CA ARG A 510 -15.79 -0.44 -1.90
C ARG A 510 -16.89 -1.31 -1.31
N ALA A 511 -17.23 -2.40 -2.00
CA ALA A 511 -18.22 -3.37 -1.50
C ALA A 511 -17.75 -4.06 -0.21
N ALA A 512 -16.46 -4.37 -0.09
CA ALA A 512 -15.89 -4.94 1.14
C ALA A 512 -16.01 -4.00 2.34
N VAL A 513 -15.76 -2.71 2.13
CA VAL A 513 -15.95 -1.66 3.15
C VAL A 513 -17.42 -1.53 3.51
N ASP A 514 -18.31 -1.51 2.52
CA ASP A 514 -19.75 -1.42 2.74
C ASP A 514 -20.30 -2.67 3.48
N ASP A 515 -19.84 -3.88 3.12
CA ASP A 515 -20.20 -5.14 3.83
C ASP A 515 -19.75 -5.10 5.30
N LEU A 516 -18.51 -4.66 5.54
CA LEU A 516 -17.98 -4.57 6.91
C LEU A 516 -18.70 -3.50 7.74
N ALA A 517 -19.13 -2.39 7.12
CA ALA A 517 -19.92 -1.33 7.77
C ALA A 517 -21.38 -1.72 8.06
N GLY A 518 -21.80 -2.94 7.72
CA GLY A 518 -23.17 -3.42 7.94
C GLY A 518 -24.08 -3.37 6.71
N GLY A 519 -23.53 -3.19 5.52
CA GLY A 519 -24.26 -3.14 4.26
C GLY A 519 -25.29 -2.00 4.22
N GLU A 520 -26.51 -2.27 3.75
CA GLU A 520 -27.60 -1.28 3.71
C GLU A 520 -28.06 -0.79 5.09
N GLN A 521 -27.85 -1.60 6.14
CA GLN A 521 -28.26 -1.27 7.51
C GLN A 521 -27.22 -0.40 8.24
N GLY A 522 -26.00 -0.30 7.71
CA GLY A 522 -24.92 0.48 8.27
C GLY A 522 -25.15 1.99 8.09
N ASP A 523 -24.80 2.80 9.11
CA ASP A 523 -24.90 4.24 8.99
C ASP A 523 -23.80 4.82 8.07
N ALA A 524 -24.15 5.91 7.37
CA ALA A 524 -23.24 6.54 6.39
C ALA A 524 -21.92 7.03 7.02
N ALA A 525 -21.96 7.54 8.23
CA ALA A 525 -20.78 8.08 8.90
C ALA A 525 -19.79 6.97 9.32
N THR A 526 -20.29 5.81 9.76
CA THR A 526 -19.47 4.61 10.02
C THR A 526 -18.81 4.12 8.73
N ARG A 527 -19.56 4.10 7.62
CA ARG A 527 -19.06 3.72 6.31
C ARG A 527 -17.95 4.66 5.83
N GLU A 528 -18.14 5.98 5.97
CA GLU A 528 -17.12 6.97 5.61
C GLU A 528 -15.87 6.86 6.48
N ALA A 529 -16.04 6.68 7.80
CA ALA A 529 -14.92 6.47 8.71
C ALA A 529 -14.10 5.21 8.35
N LEU A 530 -14.80 4.11 7.99
CA LEU A 530 -14.14 2.86 7.58
C LEU A 530 -13.41 3.02 6.24
N ARG A 531 -14.00 3.77 5.29
CA ARG A 531 -13.33 4.14 4.02
C ARG A 531 -12.08 4.97 4.28
N ALA A 532 -12.16 5.94 5.20
CA ALA A 532 -11.00 6.75 5.57
C ALA A 532 -9.88 5.89 6.17
N LEU A 533 -10.20 4.96 7.11
CA LEU A 533 -9.22 4.02 7.64
C LEU A 533 -8.59 3.18 6.52
N ALA A 534 -9.42 2.51 5.73
CA ALA A 534 -8.94 1.57 4.71
C ALA A 534 -8.14 2.27 3.59
N ALA A 535 -8.50 3.51 3.23
CA ALA A 535 -7.78 4.27 2.21
C ALA A 535 -6.45 4.86 2.72
N ASN A 536 -6.31 5.09 4.04
CA ASN A 536 -5.05 5.52 4.66
C ASN A 536 -4.15 4.35 5.08
N ASP A 537 -4.56 3.11 4.80
CA ASP A 537 -3.81 1.87 4.99
C ASP A 537 -3.89 0.98 3.73
N ALA A 538 -4.09 1.59 2.55
CA ALA A 538 -4.29 0.89 1.30
C ALA A 538 -2.99 0.40 0.66
N SER A 539 -1.88 1.11 0.87
CA SER A 539 -0.61 0.74 0.25
C SER A 539 0.04 -0.46 0.93
N SER A 540 0.60 -1.35 0.13
CA SER A 540 1.26 -2.58 0.57
C SER A 540 2.38 -2.96 -0.40
N VAL A 541 2.96 -4.16 -0.22
CA VAL A 541 3.91 -4.73 -1.20
C VAL A 541 3.24 -5.00 -2.56
N LEU A 542 1.92 -5.16 -2.62
CA LEU A 542 1.18 -5.30 -3.89
C LEU A 542 1.09 -3.98 -4.67
N GLY A 543 1.50 -2.88 -4.08
CA GLY A 543 1.30 -1.54 -4.60
C GLY A 543 0.10 -0.85 -3.95
N GLY A 544 -0.60 -0.03 -4.71
CA GLY A 544 -1.70 0.80 -4.21
C GLY A 544 -1.21 2.18 -3.77
N GLU A 545 -2.08 3.17 -3.95
CA GLU A 545 -1.81 4.54 -3.52
C GLU A 545 -2.37 4.77 -2.13
N GLU A 546 -1.49 5.15 -1.21
CA GLU A 546 -1.87 5.56 0.14
C GLU A 546 -2.60 6.88 0.10
N SER A 547 -3.73 6.96 0.82
CA SER A 547 -4.49 8.21 0.97
C SER A 547 -4.90 8.87 -0.37
N ALA A 548 -5.13 8.09 -1.43
CA ALA A 548 -5.41 8.59 -2.77
C ALA A 548 -6.56 9.63 -2.80
N TYR A 549 -7.58 9.45 -1.99
CA TYR A 549 -8.72 10.37 -1.90
C TYR A 549 -8.37 11.75 -1.32
N LEU A 550 -7.30 11.84 -0.51
CA LEU A 550 -6.86 13.11 0.10
C LEU A 550 -5.99 13.93 -0.85
N ARG A 551 -5.24 13.31 -1.76
CA ARG A 551 -4.29 14.01 -2.64
C ARG A 551 -4.93 15.18 -3.40
N PRO A 552 -6.07 15.02 -4.10
CA PRO A 552 -6.72 16.15 -4.78
C PRO A 552 -7.15 17.27 -3.84
N LEU A 553 -7.52 16.95 -2.58
CA LEU A 553 -7.90 17.94 -1.57
C LEU A 553 -6.68 18.69 -1.06
N LEU A 554 -5.57 18.00 -0.84
CA LEU A 554 -4.30 18.57 -0.43
C LEU A 554 -3.75 19.50 -1.52
N ASP A 555 -3.76 19.05 -2.77
CA ASP A 555 -3.30 19.85 -3.92
C ASP A 555 -4.15 21.11 -4.09
N ALA A 556 -5.47 20.99 -4.07
CA ALA A 556 -6.39 22.13 -4.16
C ALA A 556 -6.19 23.13 -3.02
N PHE A 557 -5.91 22.66 -1.80
CA PHE A 557 -5.62 23.52 -0.65
C PHE A 557 -4.29 24.27 -0.83
N TRP A 558 -3.23 23.60 -1.26
CA TRP A 558 -1.94 24.23 -1.48
C TRP A 558 -1.95 25.20 -2.68
N ASP A 559 -2.66 24.87 -3.74
CA ASP A 559 -2.87 25.75 -4.88
C ASP A 559 -3.62 27.02 -4.47
N ALA A 560 -4.71 26.87 -3.70
CA ALA A 560 -5.49 28.00 -3.20
C ALA A 560 -4.67 28.89 -2.25
N GLN A 561 -3.85 28.29 -1.38
CA GLN A 561 -2.97 29.03 -0.46
C GLN A 561 -1.89 29.83 -1.22
N GLY A 562 -1.42 29.36 -2.37
CA GLY A 562 -0.49 30.07 -3.23
C GLY A 562 -1.09 31.28 -3.95
N THR A 563 -2.42 31.44 -3.92
CA THR A 563 -3.13 32.57 -4.51
C THR A 563 -3.47 33.63 -3.45
N ALA A 564 -3.78 34.86 -3.87
CA ALA A 564 -4.29 35.87 -2.97
C ALA A 564 -5.82 35.81 -2.77
N ASP A 565 -6.47 34.74 -3.24
CA ASP A 565 -7.93 34.57 -3.19
C ASP A 565 -8.36 33.89 -1.89
N ALA A 566 -8.84 34.70 -0.94
CA ALA A 566 -9.32 34.22 0.36
C ALA A 566 -10.56 33.32 0.26
N GLY A 567 -11.44 33.54 -0.73
CA GLY A 567 -12.65 32.73 -0.93
C GLY A 567 -12.30 31.33 -1.37
N ARG A 568 -11.43 31.20 -2.36
CA ARG A 568 -10.92 29.91 -2.87
C ARG A 568 -10.19 29.13 -1.78
N LEU A 569 -9.38 29.81 -0.96
CA LEU A 569 -8.68 29.18 0.15
C LEU A 569 -9.68 28.64 1.21
N THR A 570 -10.72 29.42 1.53
CA THR A 570 -11.74 29.00 2.50
C THR A 570 -12.47 27.75 2.01
N GLU A 571 -12.92 27.74 0.75
CA GLU A 571 -13.60 26.58 0.17
C GLU A 571 -12.74 25.31 0.17
N ALA A 572 -11.47 25.41 -0.25
CA ALA A 572 -10.54 24.30 -0.24
C ALA A 572 -10.24 23.82 1.20
N ALA A 573 -10.07 24.76 2.14
CA ALA A 573 -9.86 24.46 3.54
C ALA A 573 -11.06 23.72 4.17
N ASP A 574 -12.29 24.12 3.89
CA ASP A 574 -13.50 23.50 4.44
C ASP A 574 -13.65 22.04 3.94
N ARG A 575 -13.38 21.79 2.66
CA ARG A 575 -13.37 20.42 2.08
C ARG A 575 -12.31 19.53 2.74
N LEU A 576 -11.09 20.04 2.86
CA LEU A 576 -9.99 19.28 3.47
C LEU A 576 -10.23 19.02 4.96
N LYS A 577 -10.75 20.03 5.70
CA LYS A 577 -11.14 19.88 7.11
C LYS A 577 -12.25 18.86 7.30
N ALA A 578 -13.20 18.76 6.37
CA ALA A 578 -14.24 17.73 6.44
C ALA A 578 -13.63 16.32 6.38
N ALA A 579 -12.67 16.08 5.49
CA ALA A 579 -11.96 14.80 5.43
C ALA A 579 -11.15 14.52 6.70
N PHE A 580 -10.43 15.48 7.24
CA PHE A 580 -9.70 15.34 8.50
C PHE A 580 -10.63 15.12 9.70
N ARG A 581 -11.82 15.72 9.72
CA ARG A 581 -12.83 15.47 10.76
C ARG A 581 -13.32 14.02 10.73
N THR A 582 -13.59 13.47 9.54
CA THR A 582 -13.94 12.06 9.40
C THR A 582 -12.86 11.16 10.01
N MET A 583 -11.57 11.48 9.78
CA MET A 583 -10.45 10.73 10.37
C MET A 583 -10.39 10.93 11.91
N ALA A 584 -10.60 12.14 12.40
CA ALA A 584 -10.59 12.44 13.84
C ALA A 584 -11.71 11.72 14.60
N ASP A 585 -12.87 11.57 13.98
CA ASP A 585 -14.06 10.90 14.56
C ASP A 585 -13.99 9.37 14.43
N ALA A 586 -13.14 8.83 13.55
CA ALA A 586 -13.07 7.40 13.23
C ALA A 586 -12.81 6.50 14.45
N PRO A 587 -11.95 6.84 15.44
CA PRO A 587 -11.73 5.98 16.61
C PRO A 587 -12.99 5.71 17.40
N ALA A 588 -13.81 6.74 17.66
CA ALA A 588 -15.04 6.59 18.43
C ALA A 588 -16.10 5.74 17.69
N ARG A 589 -16.16 5.86 16.36
CA ARG A 589 -17.14 5.15 15.52
C ARG A 589 -16.77 3.70 15.25
N LEU A 590 -15.48 3.44 15.00
CA LEU A 590 -15.03 2.15 14.52
C LEU A 590 -14.54 1.20 15.61
N ALA A 591 -14.18 1.68 16.80
CA ALA A 591 -13.71 0.83 17.89
C ALA A 591 -14.72 -0.30 18.27
N PRO A 592 -16.04 -0.07 18.31
CA PRO A 592 -17.01 -1.13 18.59
C PRO A 592 -17.08 -2.19 17.47
N LEU A 593 -16.79 -1.82 16.22
CA LEU A 593 -16.86 -2.68 15.05
C LEU A 593 -15.62 -3.54 14.86
N LEU A 594 -14.43 -2.94 15.02
CA LEU A 594 -13.17 -3.51 14.59
C LEU A 594 -12.40 -4.24 15.70
N GLY A 595 -12.78 -4.04 16.98
CA GLY A 595 -12.12 -4.68 18.12
C GLY A 595 -10.88 -3.93 18.62
N ALA A 596 -10.26 -4.49 19.66
CA ALA A 596 -9.14 -3.84 20.35
C ALA A 596 -7.81 -3.92 19.57
N GLU A 597 -7.66 -4.93 18.75
CA GLU A 597 -6.42 -5.21 17.99
C GLU A 597 -6.11 -4.17 16.91
N ILE A 598 -7.12 -3.44 16.44
CA ILE A 598 -6.96 -2.37 15.43
C ILE A 598 -6.74 -0.99 16.07
N ARG A 599 -6.88 -0.87 17.38
CA ARG A 599 -6.87 0.39 18.09
C ARG A 599 -5.64 1.27 17.85
N PRO A 600 -4.41 0.73 17.78
CA PRO A 600 -3.23 1.55 17.51
C PRO A 600 -3.34 2.37 16.21
N TRP A 601 -3.85 1.76 15.14
CA TRP A 601 -4.05 2.44 13.85
C TRP A 601 -5.23 3.40 13.87
N LEU A 602 -6.32 3.04 14.56
CA LEU A 602 -7.46 3.95 14.75
C LEU A 602 -7.06 5.21 15.52
N ASP A 603 -6.33 5.05 16.62
CA ASP A 603 -5.87 6.19 17.42
C ASP A 603 -4.90 7.07 16.62
N GLN A 604 -4.02 6.46 15.79
CA GLN A 604 -3.15 7.21 14.88
C GLN A 604 -3.93 7.95 13.79
N LEU A 605 -4.92 7.32 13.18
CA LEU A 605 -5.79 7.97 12.21
C LEU A 605 -6.49 9.19 12.83
N GLY A 606 -7.02 9.03 14.05
CA GLY A 606 -7.67 10.12 14.79
C GLY A 606 -6.71 11.28 15.07
N ARG A 607 -5.49 10.99 15.53
CA ARG A 607 -4.45 12.01 15.77
C ARG A 607 -4.06 12.75 14.50
N HIS A 608 -3.90 12.02 13.38
CA HIS A 608 -3.63 12.64 12.09
C HIS A 608 -4.80 13.52 11.62
N GLY A 609 -6.04 13.10 11.85
CA GLY A 609 -7.22 13.88 11.55
C GLY A 609 -7.26 15.19 12.37
N GLU A 610 -7.02 15.12 13.69
CA GLU A 610 -6.94 16.29 14.55
C GLU A 610 -5.80 17.22 14.12
N ALA A 611 -4.59 16.67 13.93
CA ALA A 611 -3.42 17.45 13.53
C ALA A 611 -3.60 18.11 12.15
N GLY A 612 -4.19 17.38 11.18
CA GLY A 612 -4.50 17.89 9.85
C GLY A 612 -5.49 19.04 9.90
N GLY A 613 -6.56 18.91 10.67
CA GLY A 613 -7.53 19.99 10.88
C GLY A 613 -6.88 21.24 11.48
N ARG A 614 -6.03 21.06 12.52
CA ARG A 614 -5.27 22.18 13.12
C ARG A 614 -4.27 22.81 12.16
N ALA A 615 -3.63 22.00 11.30
CA ALA A 615 -2.71 22.53 10.28
C ALA A 615 -3.45 23.40 9.25
N VAL A 616 -4.66 23.02 8.84
CA VAL A 616 -5.51 23.85 7.97
C VAL A 616 -5.93 25.13 8.69
N ASP A 617 -6.35 25.05 9.97
CA ASP A 617 -6.70 26.24 10.78
C ASP A 617 -5.50 27.21 10.89
N MET A 618 -4.29 26.69 11.11
CA MET A 618 -3.04 27.45 11.17
C MET A 618 -2.82 28.26 9.89
N ILE A 619 -2.85 27.58 8.75
CA ILE A 619 -2.58 28.23 7.43
C ILE A 619 -3.68 29.25 7.09
N THR A 620 -4.93 28.94 7.37
CA THR A 620 -6.04 29.86 7.12
C THR A 620 -6.04 31.08 8.05
N ALA A 621 -5.62 30.93 9.31
CA ALA A 621 -5.42 32.05 10.23
C ALA A 621 -4.28 32.96 9.75
N GLN A 622 -3.19 32.38 9.27
CA GLN A 622 -2.08 33.15 8.66
C GLN A 622 -2.54 33.96 7.45
N ALA A 623 -3.35 33.36 6.57
CA ALA A 623 -3.88 34.07 5.40
C ALA A 623 -4.77 35.26 5.79
N ARG A 624 -5.47 35.19 6.94
CA ARG A 624 -6.25 36.32 7.48
C ARG A 624 -5.42 37.31 8.31
N GLY A 625 -4.12 37.06 8.52
CA GLY A 625 -3.27 37.87 9.39
C GLY A 625 -3.52 37.67 10.90
N ASP A 626 -4.29 36.65 11.29
CA ASP A 626 -4.55 36.34 12.70
C ASP A 626 -3.36 35.55 13.28
N GLY A 627 -2.36 36.29 13.74
CA GLY A 627 -1.15 35.70 14.27
C GLY A 627 -1.35 34.89 15.55
N ALA A 628 -2.29 35.30 16.40
CA ALA A 628 -2.57 34.61 17.67
C ALA A 628 -3.22 33.23 17.42
N ALA A 629 -4.25 33.18 16.59
CA ALA A 629 -4.89 31.92 16.21
C ALA A 629 -3.92 31.01 15.44
N ALA A 630 -3.12 31.56 14.55
CA ALA A 630 -2.11 30.84 13.79
C ALA A 630 -1.06 30.18 14.69
N TRP A 631 -0.55 30.95 15.66
CA TRP A 631 0.45 30.44 16.61
C TRP A 631 -0.12 29.37 17.55
N GLN A 632 -1.32 29.57 18.07
CA GLN A 632 -1.98 28.56 18.90
C GLN A 632 -2.17 27.25 18.12
N ALA A 633 -2.62 27.32 16.88
CA ALA A 633 -2.77 26.14 16.03
C ALA A 633 -1.42 25.47 15.72
N GLN A 634 -0.35 26.26 15.54
CA GLN A 634 1.02 25.72 15.33
C GLN A 634 1.49 24.93 16.54
N LEU A 635 1.27 25.42 17.77
CA LEU A 635 1.59 24.70 19.00
C LEU A 635 0.83 23.36 19.10
N ASP A 636 -0.46 23.37 18.74
CA ASP A 636 -1.25 22.14 18.70
C ASP A 636 -0.72 21.14 17.68
N VAL A 637 -0.39 21.56 16.45
CA VAL A 637 0.19 20.70 15.43
C VAL A 637 1.52 20.11 15.88
N GLN A 638 2.41 20.90 16.48
CA GLN A 638 3.70 20.43 17.00
C GLN A 638 3.52 19.38 18.08
N ARG A 639 2.62 19.61 19.03
CA ARG A 639 2.29 18.66 20.09
C ARG A 639 1.75 17.35 19.53
N LEU A 640 0.78 17.41 18.62
CA LEU A 640 0.18 16.23 17.99
C LEU A 640 1.21 15.47 17.13
N ARG A 641 2.01 16.17 16.32
CA ARG A 641 3.10 15.57 15.55
C ARG A 641 4.09 14.84 16.45
N GLY A 642 4.47 15.46 17.58
CA GLY A 642 5.36 14.84 18.58
C GLY A 642 4.77 13.55 19.18
N THR A 643 3.46 13.42 19.30
CA THR A 643 2.79 12.20 19.73
C THR A 643 2.76 11.18 18.58
N ILE A 644 2.35 11.59 17.38
CA ILE A 644 2.25 10.75 16.19
C ILE A 644 3.59 10.04 15.92
N THR A 645 4.70 10.76 15.95
CA THR A 645 6.03 10.23 15.60
C THR A 645 6.63 9.29 16.65
N LYS A 646 6.07 9.22 17.85
CA LYS A 646 6.51 8.30 18.91
C LYS A 646 5.80 6.95 18.84
N GLU A 647 4.67 6.88 18.17
CA GLU A 647 3.88 5.66 18.05
C GLU A 647 4.46 4.74 16.98
N ARG A 648 4.29 3.44 17.19
CA ARG A 648 4.75 2.44 16.22
C ARG A 648 3.81 2.31 15.01
N ALA A 649 2.50 2.38 15.25
CA ALA A 649 1.51 2.25 14.18
C ALA A 649 1.63 3.38 13.16
N THR A 650 1.65 3.04 11.88
CA THR A 650 1.78 3.98 10.75
C THR A 650 0.52 3.99 9.93
N VAL A 651 -0.02 5.18 9.66
CA VAL A 651 -1.22 5.44 8.85
C VAL A 651 -0.92 6.56 7.87
N GLY A 652 -1.41 6.48 6.64
CA GLY A 652 -1.21 7.50 5.62
C GLY A 652 0.24 7.72 5.26
N LYS A 653 1.02 6.63 5.14
CA LYS A 653 2.46 6.64 4.89
C LYS A 653 2.81 7.46 3.65
N GLY A 654 3.70 8.44 3.80
CA GLY A 654 4.12 9.30 2.69
C GLY A 654 3.13 10.39 2.29
N VAL A 655 2.00 10.55 3.02
CA VAL A 655 0.99 11.59 2.74
C VAL A 655 0.69 12.43 3.97
N LEU A 656 0.24 11.82 5.06
CA LEU A 656 -0.28 12.57 6.22
C LEU A 656 0.83 13.30 7.00
N LEU A 657 1.91 12.61 7.33
CA LEU A 657 3.04 13.25 8.03
C LEU A 657 3.74 14.31 7.17
N PRO A 658 4.04 14.07 5.87
CA PRO A 658 4.57 15.11 4.98
C PRO A 658 3.66 16.34 4.83
N PHE A 659 2.33 16.16 4.86
CA PHE A 659 1.42 17.31 4.90
C PHE A 659 1.63 18.17 6.14
N LEU A 660 1.72 17.58 7.33
CA LEU A 660 1.96 18.30 8.58
C LEU A 660 3.32 19.00 8.58
N GLU A 661 4.35 18.33 8.06
CA GLU A 661 5.70 18.89 7.94
C GLU A 661 5.74 20.07 6.97
N THR A 662 5.04 19.95 5.85
CA THR A 662 4.91 21.06 4.88
C THR A 662 4.16 22.24 5.49
N ALA A 663 3.08 21.99 6.23
CA ALA A 663 2.31 23.04 6.91
C ALA A 663 3.16 23.77 7.96
N LEU A 664 3.91 23.03 8.78
CA LEU A 664 4.82 23.60 9.78
C LEU A 664 5.95 24.40 9.12
N ALA A 665 6.55 23.90 8.03
CA ALA A 665 7.59 24.62 7.30
C ALA A 665 7.06 25.94 6.72
N ARG A 666 5.84 25.96 6.16
CA ARG A 666 5.18 27.19 5.70
C ARG A 666 4.87 28.15 6.86
N ALA A 667 4.45 27.62 7.99
CA ALA A 667 4.21 28.42 9.19
C ALA A 667 5.52 29.06 9.71
N ASN A 668 6.60 28.32 9.72
CA ASN A 668 7.92 28.85 10.11
C ASN A 668 8.37 30.00 9.16
N GLY A 669 8.14 29.86 7.85
CA GLY A 669 8.37 30.93 6.90
C GLY A 669 7.53 32.17 7.22
N TRP A 670 6.23 31.99 7.53
CA TRP A 670 5.31 33.10 7.83
C TRP A 670 5.66 33.82 9.15
N THR A 671 6.06 33.09 10.19
CA THR A 671 6.53 33.68 11.46
C THR A 671 7.92 34.29 11.35
N GLY A 672 8.72 33.85 10.38
CA GLY A 672 10.09 34.29 10.15
C GLY A 672 11.16 33.51 10.89
N VAL A 673 10.78 32.45 11.65
CA VAL A 673 11.72 31.62 12.43
C VAL A 673 12.69 30.81 11.55
N ASP A 674 12.33 30.56 10.29
CA ASP A 674 13.24 29.94 9.31
C ASP A 674 14.47 30.82 8.94
N ARG A 675 14.52 32.05 9.47
CA ARG A 675 15.61 33.01 9.34
C ARG A 675 16.33 33.26 10.67
N PRO A 676 16.83 32.22 11.29
CA PRO A 676 17.37 32.30 12.63
C PRO A 676 18.56 33.24 12.69
N LEU A 677 18.69 33.95 13.79
CA LEU A 677 19.90 34.72 14.08
C LEU A 677 21.10 33.81 14.25
N ARG A 678 20.89 32.50 14.33
CA ARG A 678 21.87 31.43 14.54
C ARG A 678 22.80 31.73 15.72
N THR A 679 22.26 32.38 16.74
CA THR A 679 22.92 32.53 18.03
C THR A 679 22.53 31.37 18.90
N ALA A 680 23.43 30.87 19.75
CA ALA A 680 23.21 29.73 20.60
C ALA A 680 22.15 30.02 21.69
N GLY A 681 20.88 29.67 21.42
CA GLY A 681 19.79 29.79 22.43
C GLY A 681 18.44 29.46 21.85
N ALA A 682 17.60 28.76 22.64
CA ALA A 682 16.27 28.26 22.22
C ALA A 682 15.28 29.37 21.79
N ALA A 683 15.56 30.64 22.06
CA ALA A 683 14.72 31.74 21.59
C ALA A 683 15.17 32.33 20.24
N THR A 684 16.21 31.77 19.59
CA THR A 684 16.79 32.29 18.34
C THR A 684 17.44 31.17 17.50
N ASP A 685 17.10 29.92 17.78
CA ASP A 685 17.67 28.76 17.07
C ASP A 685 16.93 28.42 15.76
N GLY A 686 15.78 29.03 15.55
CA GLY A 686 14.96 28.81 14.38
C GLY A 686 14.05 27.59 14.49
N ASP A 687 13.93 27.00 15.66
CA ASP A 687 13.02 25.89 15.96
C ASP A 687 11.93 26.33 16.95
N PRO A 688 10.72 26.64 16.51
CA PRO A 688 9.63 27.07 17.42
C PRO A 688 9.10 25.93 18.30
N ALA A 689 9.61 24.70 18.16
CA ALA A 689 9.32 23.60 19.09
C ALA A 689 10.18 23.70 20.37
N THR A 690 11.30 24.40 20.32
CA THR A 690 12.14 24.69 21.50
C THR A 690 11.65 25.95 22.22
N ALA A 691 11.96 26.08 23.49
CA ALA A 691 11.61 27.28 24.25
C ALA A 691 12.57 27.49 25.44
N VAL A 692 12.70 28.74 25.85
CA VAL A 692 13.39 29.11 27.09
C VAL A 692 12.45 29.87 27.99
N THR A 693 12.38 29.51 29.28
CA THR A 693 11.64 30.29 30.29
C THR A 693 12.59 31.28 30.96
N PRO A 694 12.42 32.60 30.72
CA PRO A 694 13.25 33.60 31.37
C PRO A 694 13.07 33.62 32.88
N LYS A 695 14.10 33.98 33.63
CA LYS A 695 13.99 34.17 35.07
C LYS A 695 13.24 35.48 35.38
N PRO A 696 12.36 35.54 36.40
CA PRO A 696 11.72 36.75 36.85
C PRO A 696 12.72 37.87 37.08
N GLY A 697 12.45 39.08 36.55
CA GLY A 697 13.31 40.24 36.71
C GLY A 697 14.60 40.24 35.86
N VAL A 698 14.86 39.17 35.07
CA VAL A 698 16.01 39.07 34.17
C VAL A 698 15.55 39.24 32.73
N PRO A 699 16.02 40.29 32.01
CA PRO A 699 15.70 40.48 30.60
C PRO A 699 16.23 39.32 29.75
N LEU A 700 15.41 38.83 28.81
CA LEU A 700 15.91 37.98 27.72
C LEU A 700 16.58 38.87 26.66
N SER A 701 17.89 38.76 26.50
CA SER A 701 18.63 39.63 25.60
C SER A 701 19.31 38.84 24.48
N VAL A 702 19.25 39.36 23.26
CA VAL A 702 19.83 38.77 22.05
C VAL A 702 20.68 39.83 21.35
N ARG A 703 21.94 39.55 21.07
CA ARG A 703 22.85 40.45 20.28
C ARG A 703 22.78 40.09 18.81
N LEU A 704 22.77 41.09 17.97
CA LEU A 704 22.88 40.95 16.53
C LEU A 704 24.35 41.04 16.09
N PRO A 705 24.76 40.31 15.04
CA PRO A 705 26.16 40.32 14.59
C PRO A 705 26.68 41.71 14.17
N GLN A 706 25.77 42.57 13.69
CA GLN A 706 26.03 43.96 13.30
C GLN A 706 24.74 44.77 13.43
N PRO A 707 24.85 46.09 13.62
CA PRO A 707 23.68 46.99 13.62
C PRO A 707 22.93 46.95 12.29
N ARG A 708 21.63 46.62 12.29
CA ARG A 708 20.80 46.58 11.08
C ARG A 708 19.45 47.26 11.29
N PRO A 709 18.92 47.95 10.23
CA PRO A 709 17.63 48.62 10.32
C PRO A 709 16.47 47.63 10.45
N LEU A 710 15.69 47.76 11.52
CA LEU A 710 14.53 46.90 11.79
C LEU A 710 13.28 47.38 11.03
N THR A 711 12.57 46.42 10.41
CA THR A 711 11.21 46.62 9.91
C THR A 711 10.18 46.20 10.93
N VAL A 712 10.28 44.97 11.42
CA VAL A 712 9.37 44.34 12.37
C VAL A 712 10.18 43.46 13.32
N VAL A 713 9.69 43.24 14.52
CA VAL A 713 10.12 42.21 15.45
C VAL A 713 8.93 41.30 15.75
N THR A 714 9.08 40.00 15.58
CA THR A 714 8.10 38.98 15.97
C THR A 714 8.62 38.26 17.21
N LEU A 715 7.78 38.11 18.24
CA LEU A 715 8.06 37.35 19.43
C LEU A 715 6.97 36.27 19.62
N LEU A 716 7.40 35.03 19.71
CA LEU A 716 6.56 33.85 19.97
C LEU A 716 6.74 33.39 21.41
N THR A 717 5.66 33.38 22.19
CA THR A 717 5.67 32.90 23.58
C THR A 717 4.59 31.86 23.79
N GLN A 718 4.70 31.10 24.87
CA GLN A 718 3.54 30.35 25.37
C GLN A 718 2.42 31.35 25.68
N PRO A 719 1.19 31.15 25.20
CA PRO A 719 0.06 32.01 25.58
C PRO A 719 -0.09 32.08 27.10
N SER A 720 -0.10 33.30 27.65
CA SER A 720 -0.15 33.52 29.09
C SER A 720 -0.83 34.84 29.36
N PRO A 721 -2.11 34.85 29.85
CA PRO A 721 -2.80 36.06 30.21
C PRO A 721 -2.04 36.82 31.30
N GLY A 722 -1.86 38.12 31.10
CA GLY A 722 -1.18 38.99 32.08
C GLY A 722 0.33 38.79 32.15
N ALA A 723 0.95 38.11 31.17
CA ALA A 723 2.40 37.86 31.12
C ALA A 723 3.28 39.12 31.19
N GLY A 724 2.74 40.30 30.92
CA GLY A 724 3.33 41.64 31.03
C GLY A 724 4.82 41.73 30.64
N GLY A 725 5.16 42.60 29.72
CA GLY A 725 6.54 42.83 29.33
C GLY A 725 6.65 43.80 28.15
N VAL A 726 7.86 44.31 27.92
CA VAL A 726 8.17 45.23 26.82
C VAL A 726 9.31 44.66 25.99
N VAL A 727 9.14 44.66 24.67
CA VAL A 727 10.23 44.38 23.71
C VAL A 727 10.94 45.68 23.43
N GLU A 728 12.27 45.67 23.55
CA GLU A 728 13.13 46.81 23.30
C GLU A 728 14.23 46.47 22.29
N ALA A 729 14.62 47.44 21.48
CA ALA A 729 15.76 47.35 20.58
C ALA A 729 16.87 48.35 21.00
N HIS A 730 18.10 47.89 21.00
CA HIS A 730 19.25 48.75 21.29
C HIS A 730 19.78 49.42 20.01
N ASP A 731 19.78 50.75 20.01
CA ASP A 731 20.42 51.55 18.97
C ASP A 731 21.76 52.01 19.52
N PRO A 732 22.91 51.79 18.83
CA PRO A 732 24.21 52.20 19.33
C PRO A 732 24.34 53.67 19.63
N ALA A 733 23.57 54.56 18.97
CA ALA A 733 23.60 55.99 19.20
C ALA A 733 22.58 56.51 20.23
N ARG A 734 21.47 55.75 20.47
CA ARG A 734 20.32 56.23 21.26
C ARG A 734 20.01 55.33 22.47
N GLY A 735 20.73 54.21 22.62
CA GLY A 735 20.48 53.22 23.67
C GLY A 735 19.20 52.44 23.45
N TRP A 736 18.63 51.85 24.49
CA TRP A 736 17.42 51.03 24.46
C TRP A 736 16.16 51.82 24.11
N GLN A 737 15.48 51.42 23.05
CA GLN A 737 14.24 52.02 22.53
C GLN A 737 13.09 51.02 22.65
N PRO A 738 11.98 51.37 23.35
CA PRO A 738 10.83 50.48 23.47
C PRO A 738 10.11 50.36 22.13
N LEU A 739 9.92 49.13 21.65
CA LEU A 739 9.13 48.80 20.46
C LEU A 739 7.64 48.67 20.81
N GLY A 740 7.31 47.97 21.89
CA GLY A 740 5.93 47.77 22.35
C GLY A 740 5.80 46.67 23.41
N ARG A 741 4.56 46.40 23.83
CA ARG A 741 4.26 45.40 24.84
C ARG A 741 4.09 44.00 24.28
N VAL A 742 4.41 42.99 25.07
CA VAL A 742 4.15 41.58 24.79
C VAL A 742 2.64 41.31 24.87
N ALA A 743 2.11 40.59 23.90
CA ALA A 743 0.70 40.23 23.84
C ALA A 743 0.39 38.93 24.58
N ASP A 744 -0.73 38.85 25.25
CA ASP A 744 -1.18 37.68 26.04
C ASP A 744 -1.43 36.40 25.22
N GLY A 745 -1.78 36.55 23.94
CA GLY A 745 -2.06 35.42 23.03
C GLY A 745 -0.84 34.68 22.53
N GLY A 746 0.37 35.06 23.01
CA GLY A 746 1.61 34.38 22.64
C GLY A 746 2.21 34.82 21.31
N TRP A 747 1.49 35.55 20.48
CA TRP A 747 1.95 36.18 19.25
C TRP A 747 2.08 37.67 19.43
N THR A 748 3.31 38.16 19.36
CA THR A 748 3.59 39.60 19.42
C THR A 748 4.33 40.03 18.15
N GLN A 749 3.78 41.01 17.44
CA GLN A 749 4.40 41.62 16.30
C GLN A 749 4.48 43.14 16.49
N LEU A 750 5.66 43.69 16.44
CA LEU A 750 5.93 45.10 16.72
C LEU A 750 6.67 45.76 15.57
N PRO A 751 6.32 47.02 15.19
CA PRO A 751 7.08 47.77 14.19
C PRO A 751 8.47 48.11 14.71
N GLY A 752 9.49 47.98 13.86
CA GLY A 752 10.89 48.29 14.21
C GLY A 752 11.21 49.77 14.39
N LYS A 753 10.26 50.68 14.07
CA LYS A 753 10.35 52.14 14.20
C LYS A 753 11.60 52.78 13.60
N GLY A 754 12.21 52.07 12.61
CA GLY A 754 13.46 52.56 11.97
C GLY A 754 14.71 52.44 12.85
N VAL A 755 14.65 51.76 13.98
CA VAL A 755 15.81 51.53 14.86
C VAL A 755 16.86 50.71 14.14
N LYS A 756 18.12 51.23 14.12
CA LYS A 756 19.27 50.45 13.64
C LYS A 756 19.83 49.65 14.81
N ALA A 757 19.24 48.48 15.00
CA ALA A 757 19.48 47.68 16.20
C ALA A 757 20.74 46.80 16.09
N ASP A 758 21.52 46.74 17.18
CA ASP A 758 22.62 45.79 17.43
C ASP A 758 22.28 44.78 18.54
N ALA A 759 21.15 45.01 19.27
CA ALA A 759 20.61 44.02 20.21
C ALA A 759 19.08 44.19 20.34
N LEU A 760 18.43 43.09 20.77
CA LEU A 760 17.03 43.04 21.19
C LEU A 760 16.94 42.52 22.60
N ARG A 761 15.94 42.95 23.38
CA ARG A 761 15.60 42.34 24.65
C ARG A 761 14.10 42.38 24.94
N VAL A 762 13.69 41.43 25.79
CA VAL A 762 12.35 41.45 26.39
C VAL A 762 12.52 41.73 27.88
N VAL A 763 11.96 42.80 28.38
CA VAL A 763 11.96 43.21 29.79
C VAL A 763 10.58 42.86 30.36
N TRP A 764 10.52 42.02 31.37
CA TRP A 764 9.26 41.56 31.98
C TRP A 764 8.84 42.52 33.11
N ASP A 765 7.54 42.70 33.27
CA ASP A 765 7.00 43.56 34.31
C ASP A 765 7.34 42.98 35.71
N GLY A 766 7.60 43.85 36.70
CA GLY A 766 8.03 43.39 38.01
C GLY A 766 6.92 42.58 38.71
N GLY A 767 7.26 41.37 39.16
CA GLY A 767 6.36 40.42 39.79
C GLY A 767 5.61 39.48 38.84
N ALA A 768 5.69 39.66 37.54
CA ALA A 768 5.12 38.74 36.58
C ALA A 768 6.02 37.47 36.40
N THR A 769 5.40 36.33 36.23
CA THR A 769 6.12 35.10 35.80
C THR A 769 6.24 35.13 34.28
N PRO A 770 7.49 35.21 33.73
CA PRO A 770 7.68 35.22 32.29
C PRO A 770 7.16 33.96 31.64
N PRO A 771 6.43 34.03 30.52
CA PRO A 771 6.07 32.86 29.72
C PRO A 771 7.31 32.22 29.08
N ALA A 772 7.22 30.97 28.70
CA ALA A 772 8.21 30.34 27.84
C ALA A 772 8.28 31.10 26.51
N VAL A 773 9.46 31.48 26.11
CA VAL A 773 9.77 32.15 24.83
C VAL A 773 10.26 31.13 23.85
N HIS A 774 9.53 30.96 22.76
CA HIS A 774 9.86 30.01 21.69
C HIS A 774 10.80 30.66 20.68
N GLU A 775 10.51 31.93 20.26
CA GLU A 775 11.36 32.58 19.25
C GLU A 775 11.24 34.09 19.32
N LEU A 776 12.34 34.78 19.11
CA LEU A 776 12.45 36.23 18.93
C LEU A 776 13.11 36.52 17.58
N THR A 777 12.30 36.94 16.60
CA THR A 777 12.73 37.07 15.21
C THR A 777 12.71 38.53 14.75
N PRO A 778 13.87 39.17 14.41
CA PRO A 778 13.91 40.46 13.74
C PRO A 778 13.74 40.33 12.23
N TRP A 779 12.98 41.24 11.63
CA TRP A 779 12.88 41.44 10.19
C TRP A 779 13.63 42.70 9.82
N PHE A 780 14.55 42.62 8.87
CA PHE A 780 15.43 43.74 8.53
C PHE A 780 15.06 44.41 7.20
N ALA A 781 15.10 45.75 7.18
CA ALA A 781 14.77 46.54 6.00
C ALA A 781 15.78 46.36 4.85
N ASP A 782 17.03 46.05 5.19
CA ASP A 782 18.13 45.83 4.26
C ASP A 782 18.25 44.42 3.71
N SER A 783 17.35 43.49 4.12
CA SER A 783 17.25 42.16 3.53
C SER A 783 16.72 42.22 2.08
N PRO A 784 17.09 41.30 1.18
CA PRO A 784 16.43 41.16 -0.12
C PRO A 784 14.92 41.01 0.00
N THR A 785 14.14 41.46 -0.99
CA THR A 785 12.69 41.34 -0.98
C THR A 785 12.26 39.87 -1.02
N ALA A 786 12.97 39.08 -1.83
CA ALA A 786 12.73 37.65 -1.93
C ALA A 786 14.04 36.87 -2.18
N THR A 787 14.06 35.60 -1.89
CA THR A 787 15.07 34.67 -2.42
C THR A 787 14.47 33.94 -3.61
N VAL A 788 15.22 33.77 -4.68
CA VAL A 788 14.77 33.15 -5.93
C VAL A 788 15.62 31.91 -6.22
N GLU A 789 14.97 30.78 -6.40
CA GLU A 789 15.58 29.47 -6.67
C GLU A 789 14.99 28.90 -7.96
N LEU A 790 15.82 28.24 -8.78
CA LEU A 790 15.37 27.48 -9.95
C LEU A 790 15.54 26.01 -9.67
N THR A 791 14.49 25.24 -9.89
CA THR A 791 14.52 23.77 -9.87
C THR A 791 14.69 23.31 -11.32
N GLY A 792 15.75 22.56 -11.61
CA GLY A 792 16.06 22.13 -12.98
C GLY A 792 16.63 23.26 -13.86
N GLY A 793 17.63 24.02 -13.35
CA GLY A 793 18.28 25.09 -14.08
C GLY A 793 18.91 24.71 -15.42
N ASP A 794 19.20 23.40 -15.63
CA ASP A 794 19.60 22.82 -16.92
C ASP A 794 18.51 21.90 -17.40
N THR A 795 18.03 22.12 -18.62
CA THR A 795 16.96 21.30 -19.18
C THR A 795 17.20 20.96 -20.65
N ASP A 796 16.77 19.77 -21.06
CA ASP A 796 16.82 19.33 -22.45
C ASP A 796 15.50 19.61 -23.14
N ALA A 797 15.53 20.16 -24.33
CA ALA A 797 14.37 20.43 -25.15
C ALA A 797 14.51 19.78 -26.53
N GLU A 798 13.46 19.18 -27.02
CA GLU A 798 13.40 18.66 -28.37
C GLU A 798 12.96 19.76 -29.34
N ILE A 799 13.66 19.94 -30.45
CA ILE A 799 13.33 20.91 -31.48
C ILE A 799 11.99 20.53 -32.14
N GLY A 800 11.00 21.42 -32.04
CA GLY A 800 9.62 21.14 -32.49
C GLY A 800 8.82 20.21 -31.57
N GLY A 801 9.36 19.83 -30.41
CA GLY A 801 8.76 18.94 -29.43
C GLY A 801 7.89 19.66 -28.39
N ARG A 802 7.50 18.93 -27.35
CA ARG A 802 6.75 19.48 -26.19
C ARG A 802 7.64 20.47 -25.42
N PRO A 803 7.05 21.51 -24.79
CA PRO A 803 7.77 22.43 -23.95
C PRO A 803 8.44 21.70 -22.77
N ALA A 804 9.68 22.08 -22.48
CA ALA A 804 10.33 21.76 -21.21
C ALA A 804 9.80 22.70 -20.12
N VAL A 805 9.64 22.23 -18.90
CA VAL A 805 9.12 23.01 -17.77
C VAL A 805 10.20 23.15 -16.73
N VAL A 806 10.47 24.40 -16.33
CA VAL A 806 11.36 24.78 -15.23
C VAL A 806 10.52 25.45 -14.15
N GLU A 807 10.74 25.07 -12.91
CA GLU A 807 10.04 25.70 -11.78
C GLU A 807 10.90 26.78 -11.13
N LEU A 808 10.30 27.96 -10.98
CA LEU A 808 10.87 29.11 -10.26
C LEU A 808 10.22 29.13 -8.86
N ARG A 809 11.02 28.96 -7.82
CA ARG A 809 10.60 29.06 -6.43
C ARG A 809 11.00 30.42 -5.87
N VAL A 810 10.02 31.14 -5.34
CA VAL A 810 10.17 32.51 -4.79
C VAL A 810 9.82 32.45 -3.31
N ILE A 811 10.79 32.79 -2.46
CA ILE A 811 10.64 32.82 -1.00
C ILE A 811 10.59 34.28 -0.58
N ASN A 812 9.42 34.74 -0.11
CA ASN A 812 9.25 36.12 0.36
C ASN A 812 10.06 36.37 1.65
N GLN A 813 10.90 37.38 1.66
CA GLN A 813 11.75 37.75 2.78
C GLN A 813 11.20 38.95 3.60
N ARG A 814 9.94 39.34 3.35
CA ARG A 814 9.27 40.47 4.00
C ARG A 814 8.17 40.03 4.95
N PRO A 815 7.87 40.85 5.97
CA PRO A 815 6.75 40.62 6.91
C PRO A 815 5.39 40.97 6.31
N GLU A 816 5.29 41.33 5.03
CA GLU A 816 4.10 41.58 4.23
C GLU A 816 4.13 40.77 2.94
N ALA A 817 2.97 40.68 2.26
CA ALA A 817 2.92 40.10 0.93
C ALA A 817 3.68 40.99 -0.07
N ILE A 818 4.38 40.36 -0.99
CA ILE A 818 5.08 41.05 -2.07
C ILE A 818 4.43 40.70 -3.42
N LYS A 819 4.49 41.66 -4.33
CA LYS A 819 4.09 41.47 -5.72
C LYS A 819 5.24 41.89 -6.62
N GLU A 820 5.81 40.94 -7.34
CA GLU A 820 7.04 41.14 -8.11
C GLU A 820 6.82 40.78 -9.59
N ARG A 821 7.43 41.56 -10.47
CA ARG A 821 7.39 41.34 -11.91
C ARG A 821 8.43 40.27 -12.29
N LEU A 822 7.96 39.19 -12.95
CA LEU A 822 8.82 38.17 -13.53
C LEU A 822 9.20 38.56 -14.97
N THR A 823 10.49 38.62 -15.27
CA THR A 823 11.00 38.82 -16.62
C THR A 823 11.85 37.63 -17.02
N VAL A 824 11.45 36.97 -18.10
CA VAL A 824 12.20 35.86 -18.70
C VAL A 824 12.63 36.30 -20.10
N ALA A 825 13.94 36.46 -20.31
CA ALA A 825 14.44 36.93 -21.59
C ALA A 825 14.63 35.73 -22.54
N ALA A 826 13.76 35.63 -23.54
CA ALA A 826 13.84 34.58 -24.55
C ALA A 826 14.94 34.89 -25.57
N PRO A 827 16.00 34.07 -25.70
CA PRO A 827 16.97 34.20 -26.79
C PRO A 827 16.33 33.77 -28.13
N THR A 828 16.91 34.23 -29.23
CA THR A 828 16.49 33.79 -30.56
C THR A 828 16.58 32.25 -30.63
N GLY A 829 15.50 31.58 -31.02
CA GLY A 829 15.44 30.12 -31.09
C GLY A 829 14.78 29.44 -29.88
N VAL A 830 14.33 30.18 -28.86
CA VAL A 830 13.56 29.63 -27.72
C VAL A 830 12.31 30.48 -27.51
N ASN A 831 11.16 29.85 -27.42
CA ASN A 831 9.92 30.50 -26.99
C ASN A 831 9.71 30.25 -25.50
N VAL A 832 9.25 31.29 -24.80
CA VAL A 832 9.01 31.28 -23.35
C VAL A 832 7.56 31.61 -23.06
N LYS A 833 6.96 30.82 -22.16
CA LYS A 833 5.67 31.14 -21.56
C LYS A 833 5.81 31.08 -20.05
N ALA A 834 5.57 32.21 -19.39
CA ALA A 834 5.67 32.38 -17.94
C ALA A 834 4.65 33.41 -17.47
N PRO A 835 4.24 33.42 -16.17
CA PRO A 835 3.43 34.49 -15.61
C PRO A 835 4.21 35.81 -15.60
N ALA A 836 3.51 36.93 -15.87
CA ALA A 836 4.14 38.24 -15.89
C ALA A 836 4.45 38.77 -14.48
N GLU A 837 3.65 38.39 -13.50
CA GLU A 837 3.78 38.84 -12.11
C GLU A 837 3.59 37.66 -11.16
N LEU A 838 4.24 37.70 -10.01
CA LEU A 838 4.12 36.73 -8.94
C LEU A 838 3.79 37.46 -7.63
N THR A 839 2.80 36.90 -6.91
CA THR A 839 2.47 37.34 -5.57
C THR A 839 2.93 36.27 -4.60
N ALA A 840 3.74 36.63 -3.61
CA ALA A 840 4.12 35.75 -2.52
C ALA A 840 3.61 36.32 -1.20
N VAL A 841 2.85 35.54 -0.45
CA VAL A 841 2.33 35.90 0.87
C VAL A 841 3.49 36.11 1.85
N ARG A 842 3.26 36.81 2.97
CA ARG A 842 4.24 37.04 4.03
C ARG A 842 5.07 35.80 4.32
N GLY A 843 6.39 35.86 4.21
CA GLY A 843 7.33 34.81 4.52
C GLY A 843 7.09 33.48 3.76
N GLY A 844 6.13 33.47 2.85
CA GLY A 844 5.69 32.28 2.14
C GLY A 844 6.53 31.99 0.90
N VAL A 845 6.27 30.80 0.34
CA VAL A 845 6.90 30.32 -0.90
C VAL A 845 5.83 30.29 -1.98
N THR A 846 6.13 30.87 -3.13
CA THR A 846 5.33 30.79 -4.34
C THR A 846 6.15 30.12 -5.43
N THR A 847 5.55 29.18 -6.18
CA THR A 847 6.17 28.51 -7.32
C THR A 847 5.53 29.00 -8.61
N ALA A 848 6.35 29.28 -9.62
CA ALA A 848 5.90 29.59 -10.97
C ALA A 848 6.50 28.62 -11.97
N ARG A 849 5.69 28.20 -12.94
CA ARG A 849 6.14 27.36 -14.07
C ARG A 849 6.59 28.26 -15.21
N ILE A 850 7.77 27.96 -15.75
CA ILE A 850 8.33 28.56 -16.95
C ILE A 850 8.37 27.47 -18.01
N GLU A 851 7.54 27.59 -19.05
CA GLU A 851 7.52 26.67 -20.18
C GLU A 851 8.48 27.18 -21.27
N LEU A 852 9.40 26.32 -21.68
CA LEU A 852 10.44 26.61 -22.65
C LEU A 852 10.29 25.68 -23.85
N SER A 853 10.04 26.22 -25.04
CA SER A 853 9.92 25.42 -26.26
C SER A 853 10.89 25.89 -27.32
N VAL A 854 11.46 24.94 -28.05
CA VAL A 854 12.35 25.19 -29.19
C VAL A 854 11.57 24.95 -30.46
N PRO A 855 11.31 26.00 -31.29
CA PRO A 855 10.49 25.84 -32.48
C PRO A 855 11.14 24.91 -33.51
N ALA A 856 10.30 24.28 -34.34
CA ALA A 856 10.80 23.49 -35.48
C ALA A 856 11.64 24.39 -36.41
N GLY A 857 12.82 23.92 -36.81
CA GLY A 857 13.78 24.67 -37.62
C GLY A 857 14.81 25.50 -36.84
N ALA A 858 14.69 25.56 -35.50
CA ALA A 858 15.78 26.14 -34.70
C ALA A 858 17.05 25.24 -34.76
N PRO A 859 18.25 25.80 -34.66
CA PRO A 859 19.48 25.00 -34.64
C PRO A 859 19.58 24.21 -33.31
N ALA A 860 20.19 23.03 -33.40
CA ALA A 860 20.62 22.32 -32.21
C ALA A 860 21.74 23.12 -31.53
N GLY A 861 21.75 23.12 -30.20
CA GLY A 861 22.75 23.88 -29.43
C GLY A 861 22.27 24.21 -28.02
N THR A 862 23.07 25.01 -27.35
CA THR A 862 22.79 25.47 -25.97
C THR A 862 22.33 26.90 -25.95
N PHE A 863 21.18 27.17 -25.30
CA PHE A 863 20.63 28.50 -25.16
C PHE A 863 20.62 28.88 -23.67
N THR A 864 20.97 30.12 -23.39
CA THR A 864 20.95 30.69 -22.05
C THR A 864 19.74 31.62 -21.92
N VAL A 865 18.85 31.30 -20.97
CA VAL A 865 17.59 32.02 -20.71
C VAL A 865 17.70 32.75 -19.36
N PRO A 866 17.94 34.06 -19.33
CA PRO A 866 17.97 34.83 -18.09
C PRO A 866 16.55 34.99 -17.51
N VAL A 867 16.42 34.75 -16.21
CA VAL A 867 15.19 34.86 -15.40
C VAL A 867 15.44 35.90 -14.31
N ARG A 868 14.67 36.99 -14.32
CA ARG A 868 14.83 38.10 -13.37
C ARG A 868 13.57 38.31 -12.54
N LEU A 869 13.76 38.36 -11.23
CA LEU A 869 12.69 38.64 -10.27
C LEU A 869 13.28 39.23 -8.98
N ALA A 870 12.60 40.21 -8.37
CA ALA A 870 13.01 40.85 -7.10
C ALA A 870 14.49 41.32 -7.07
N GLY A 871 14.97 41.85 -8.19
CA GLY A 871 16.36 42.33 -8.31
C GLY A 871 17.41 41.24 -8.43
N GLN A 872 17.01 39.96 -8.49
CA GLN A 872 17.90 38.81 -8.69
C GLN A 872 17.82 38.30 -10.13
N GLU A 873 18.92 37.81 -10.64
CA GLU A 873 18.98 37.09 -11.92
C GLU A 873 19.45 35.68 -11.72
N LYS A 874 18.73 34.76 -12.34
CA LYS A 874 19.05 33.32 -12.45
C LYS A 874 19.11 32.96 -13.93
N THR A 875 19.75 31.87 -14.24
CA THR A 875 19.94 31.43 -15.62
C THR A 875 19.43 30.00 -15.78
N VAL A 876 18.62 29.77 -16.81
CA VAL A 876 18.23 28.45 -17.27
C VAL A 876 19.06 28.13 -18.52
N THR A 877 19.72 26.98 -18.53
CA THR A 877 20.42 26.45 -19.71
C THR A 877 19.50 25.46 -20.43
N VAL A 878 19.08 25.78 -21.65
CA VAL A 878 18.28 24.93 -22.51
C VAL A 878 19.18 24.29 -23.55
N ARG A 879 19.34 22.96 -23.49
CA ARG A 879 20.03 22.18 -24.54
C ARG A 879 19.02 21.70 -25.55
N ALA A 880 19.05 22.20 -26.75
CA ALA A 880 18.16 21.86 -27.85
C ALA A 880 18.72 20.69 -28.67
N TYR A 881 17.98 19.63 -28.75
CA TYR A 881 18.34 18.43 -29.50
C TYR A 881 17.37 18.19 -30.67
N PRO A 882 17.87 17.64 -31.77
CA PRO A 882 17.02 17.23 -32.89
C PRO A 882 15.98 16.18 -32.46
N PRO A 883 14.81 16.13 -33.11
CA PRO A 883 13.82 15.09 -32.84
C PRO A 883 14.37 13.69 -33.16
N THR A 884 14.00 12.74 -32.31
CA THR A 884 14.43 11.35 -32.45
C THR A 884 13.23 10.41 -32.66
N GLY A 885 13.46 9.30 -33.33
CA GLY A 885 12.40 8.30 -33.56
C GLY A 885 12.81 7.21 -34.54
N GLY A 886 11.84 6.45 -35.02
CA GLY A 886 12.06 5.24 -35.83
C GLY A 886 12.18 3.99 -34.93
N PRO A 887 12.56 2.84 -35.50
CA PRO A 887 12.75 1.61 -34.76
C PRO A 887 13.92 1.74 -33.76
N ASP A 888 13.85 0.99 -32.69
CA ASP A 888 14.99 0.82 -31.77
C ASP A 888 16.16 0.14 -32.52
N LEU A 889 17.27 0.85 -32.63
CA LEU A 889 18.46 0.39 -33.34
C LEU A 889 19.33 -0.60 -32.53
N ALA A 890 19.06 -0.74 -31.24
CA ALA A 890 19.73 -1.70 -30.39
C ALA A 890 19.22 -3.13 -30.63
N ARG A 891 17.96 -3.26 -31.07
CA ARG A 891 17.36 -4.55 -31.38
C ARG A 891 18.09 -5.26 -32.53
N GLY A 892 18.58 -6.44 -32.26
CA GLY A 892 19.33 -7.24 -33.27
C GLY A 892 20.76 -6.72 -33.54
N ALA A 893 21.24 -5.74 -32.80
CA ALA A 893 22.60 -5.27 -32.83
C ALA A 893 23.53 -6.18 -31.99
N ARG A 894 24.83 -5.89 -31.97
CA ARG A 894 25.81 -6.65 -31.18
C ARG A 894 26.23 -5.84 -29.95
N ALA A 895 26.05 -6.44 -28.76
CA ALA A 895 26.55 -5.86 -27.53
C ALA A 895 27.84 -6.56 -27.05
N THR A 896 28.73 -5.80 -26.42
CA THR A 896 29.94 -6.26 -25.75
C THR A 896 30.18 -5.45 -24.49
N SER A 897 30.99 -5.92 -23.56
CA SER A 897 31.32 -5.23 -22.31
C SER A 897 32.80 -5.33 -21.96
N SER A 898 33.21 -4.53 -20.96
CA SER A 898 34.53 -4.67 -20.35
C SER A 898 34.69 -5.97 -19.54
N GLY A 899 33.58 -6.66 -19.28
CA GLY A 899 33.46 -7.91 -18.57
C GLY A 899 32.04 -8.07 -18.03
N ASP A 900 31.61 -9.29 -17.91
CA ASP A 900 30.35 -9.68 -17.31
C ASP A 900 30.59 -10.18 -15.87
N GLU A 901 29.69 -9.92 -14.95
CA GLU A 901 29.79 -10.37 -13.56
C GLU A 901 29.86 -11.90 -13.50
N THR A 902 29.02 -12.54 -14.29
CA THR A 902 28.97 -13.98 -14.52
C THR A 902 28.48 -14.26 -15.94
N ALA A 903 28.66 -15.47 -16.42
CA ALA A 903 28.13 -15.92 -17.72
C ALA A 903 26.57 -15.86 -17.81
N ALA A 904 25.89 -15.74 -16.70
CA ALA A 904 24.41 -15.60 -16.64
C ALA A 904 23.92 -14.16 -16.93
N PHE A 905 24.82 -13.17 -16.90
CA PHE A 905 24.47 -11.75 -17.11
C PHE A 905 25.30 -11.13 -18.25
N PRO A 906 25.23 -11.67 -19.47
CA PRO A 906 26.07 -11.25 -20.60
C PRO A 906 25.64 -9.89 -21.14
N ALA A 907 26.55 -9.18 -21.81
CA ALA A 907 26.29 -7.89 -22.43
C ALA A 907 25.08 -7.90 -23.39
N SER A 908 24.81 -9.00 -24.06
CA SER A 908 23.68 -9.16 -24.99
C SER A 908 22.32 -9.17 -24.32
N ALA A 909 22.24 -9.48 -23.03
CA ALA A 909 21.00 -9.49 -22.28
C ALA A 909 20.40 -8.08 -22.05
N ALA A 910 21.16 -7.02 -22.32
CA ALA A 910 20.65 -5.65 -22.26
C ALA A 910 20.04 -5.15 -23.60
N ILE A 911 19.87 -6.01 -24.62
CA ILE A 911 19.27 -5.67 -25.92
C ILE A 911 18.43 -6.82 -26.49
N ASP A 912 18.11 -7.83 -25.70
CA ASP A 912 17.38 -9.02 -26.16
C ASP A 912 15.85 -8.83 -26.14
N GLY A 913 15.38 -7.80 -25.43
CA GLY A 913 13.98 -7.44 -25.32
C GLY A 913 13.20 -8.20 -24.26
N ASP A 914 13.88 -8.92 -23.43
CA ASP A 914 13.27 -9.54 -22.27
C ASP A 914 13.55 -8.68 -21.01
N PRO A 915 12.55 -8.01 -20.43
CA PRO A 915 12.75 -7.14 -19.27
C PRO A 915 13.16 -7.92 -18.00
N ARG A 916 13.25 -9.23 -18.06
CA ARG A 916 13.66 -10.11 -16.97
C ARG A 916 15.15 -10.51 -17.05
N THR A 917 15.80 -10.28 -18.18
CA THR A 917 17.23 -10.50 -18.36
C THR A 917 18.00 -9.20 -18.21
N ARG A 918 19.28 -9.27 -17.91
CA ARG A 918 20.11 -8.07 -17.75
C ARG A 918 21.58 -8.35 -18.03
N TRP A 919 22.31 -7.32 -18.37
CA TRP A 919 23.75 -7.30 -18.21
C TRP A 919 24.12 -6.86 -16.79
N SER A 920 25.18 -7.46 -16.22
CA SER A 920 25.83 -7.00 -15.00
C SER A 920 27.34 -6.98 -15.18
N SER A 921 27.98 -5.89 -14.77
CA SER A 921 29.43 -5.72 -14.82
C SER A 921 30.12 -6.29 -13.59
N PRO A 922 31.44 -6.57 -13.67
CA PRO A 922 32.29 -6.70 -12.49
C PRO A 922 32.20 -5.46 -11.58
N HIS A 923 32.53 -5.61 -10.29
CA HIS A 923 32.40 -4.55 -9.27
C HIS A 923 33.50 -3.49 -9.39
N THR A 924 33.53 -2.76 -10.51
CA THR A 924 34.51 -1.69 -10.79
C THR A 924 33.82 -0.43 -11.32
N ASP A 925 34.36 0.74 -10.98
CA ASP A 925 33.85 2.02 -11.47
C ASP A 925 34.11 2.21 -12.97
N ALA A 926 35.19 1.62 -13.51
CA ALA A 926 35.64 1.81 -14.89
C ALA A 926 34.99 0.83 -15.89
N ALA A 927 34.01 0.03 -15.46
CA ALA A 927 33.32 -0.88 -16.35
C ALA A 927 32.53 -0.13 -17.43
N TRP A 928 32.44 -0.75 -18.61
CA TRP A 928 31.68 -0.20 -19.73
C TRP A 928 30.84 -1.30 -20.41
N TRP A 929 29.75 -0.85 -21.02
CA TRP A 929 28.91 -1.60 -21.94
C TRP A 929 28.90 -0.93 -23.30
N GLN A 930 28.89 -1.69 -24.40
CA GLN A 930 29.06 -1.18 -25.77
C GLN A 930 28.14 -1.87 -26.77
N LEU A 931 27.52 -1.06 -27.62
CA LEU A 931 26.67 -1.47 -28.74
C LEU A 931 27.38 -1.23 -30.07
N GLU A 932 27.36 -2.21 -30.98
CA GLU A 932 27.75 -2.08 -32.36
C GLU A 932 26.48 -2.06 -33.24
N LEU A 933 26.17 -0.90 -33.82
CA LEU A 933 25.05 -0.70 -34.72
C LEU A 933 25.32 -1.32 -36.10
N ALA A 934 24.27 -1.73 -36.81
CA ALA A 934 24.36 -2.36 -38.12
C ALA A 934 25.06 -1.45 -39.18
N ARG A 935 24.90 -0.14 -39.04
CA ARG A 935 25.53 0.90 -39.92
C ARG A 935 25.77 2.19 -39.11
N PRO A 936 26.68 3.06 -39.59
CA PRO A 936 26.79 4.40 -38.98
C PRO A 936 25.47 5.15 -39.06
N VAL A 937 25.09 5.83 -37.96
CA VAL A 937 23.90 6.66 -37.87
C VAL A 937 24.18 7.98 -37.15
N ARG A 938 23.35 8.98 -37.35
CA ARG A 938 23.32 10.17 -36.49
C ARG A 938 22.47 9.82 -35.30
N LEU A 939 23.12 9.46 -34.18
CA LEU A 939 22.46 9.04 -32.95
C LEU A 939 21.91 10.24 -32.19
N GLY A 940 20.64 10.20 -31.80
CA GLY A 940 19.98 11.31 -31.11
C GLY A 940 19.58 11.01 -29.68
N ARG A 941 19.31 9.75 -29.35
CA ARG A 941 18.87 9.37 -28.00
C ARG A 941 19.28 7.95 -27.68
N LEU A 942 19.70 7.76 -26.42
CA LEU A 942 19.89 6.44 -25.78
C LEU A 942 18.97 6.37 -24.57
N VAL A 943 18.18 5.29 -24.44
CA VAL A 943 17.37 5.03 -23.24
C VAL A 943 18.02 3.87 -22.49
N LEU A 944 18.34 4.09 -21.22
CA LEU A 944 19.03 3.14 -20.36
C LEU A 944 18.07 2.71 -19.25
N HIS A 945 17.72 1.42 -19.23
CA HIS A 945 16.91 0.83 -18.18
C HIS A 945 17.85 0.20 -17.14
N TRP A 946 18.23 0.99 -16.14
CA TRP A 946 19.10 0.53 -15.08
C TRP A 946 18.36 -0.36 -14.08
N GLN A 947 19.07 -1.36 -13.60
CA GLN A 947 18.73 -2.07 -12.37
C GLN A 947 19.18 -1.20 -11.16
N ASP A 948 18.95 -1.61 -9.92
CA ASP A 948 19.36 -0.84 -8.72
C ASP A 948 20.87 -0.50 -8.72
N ALA A 949 21.69 -1.33 -9.35
CA ALA A 949 23.11 -1.13 -9.48
C ALA A 949 23.42 -0.26 -10.72
N HIS A 950 23.40 1.06 -10.55
CA HIS A 950 23.60 2.06 -11.60
C HIS A 950 24.82 2.98 -11.33
N PRO A 951 25.30 3.74 -12.32
CA PRO A 951 26.31 4.78 -12.11
C PRO A 951 25.68 6.11 -11.67
N VAL A 952 26.27 6.81 -10.71
CA VAL A 952 25.96 8.24 -10.45
C VAL A 952 26.70 9.14 -11.44
N ARG A 953 27.80 8.65 -12.05
CA ARG A 953 28.52 9.39 -13.07
C ARG A 953 28.97 8.46 -14.18
N TYR A 954 28.67 8.84 -15.44
CA TYR A 954 29.04 8.07 -16.62
C TYR A 954 29.08 8.94 -17.88
N ARG A 955 29.68 8.39 -18.95
CA ARG A 955 29.73 8.98 -20.28
C ARG A 955 29.05 8.10 -21.29
N VAL A 956 28.35 8.71 -22.23
CA VAL A 956 27.97 8.07 -23.48
C VAL A 956 28.98 8.49 -24.53
N GLN A 957 29.70 7.53 -25.04
CA GLN A 957 30.74 7.72 -26.05
C GLN A 957 30.31 7.10 -27.37
N VAL A 958 30.67 7.71 -28.46
CA VAL A 958 30.44 7.19 -29.82
C VAL A 958 31.72 7.10 -30.62
N SER A 959 31.77 6.17 -31.57
CA SER A 959 32.91 5.93 -32.44
C SER A 959 32.43 5.47 -33.82
N PRO A 960 33.08 5.88 -34.92
CA PRO A 960 32.83 5.36 -36.24
C PRO A 960 33.54 4.02 -36.50
N ASP A 961 34.64 3.75 -35.80
CA ASP A 961 35.58 2.62 -36.08
C ASP A 961 35.80 1.69 -34.87
N GLY A 962 35.21 1.98 -33.71
CA GLY A 962 35.38 1.23 -32.45
C GLY A 962 36.76 1.45 -31.80
N ARG A 963 37.59 2.37 -32.33
CA ARG A 963 38.93 2.66 -31.83
C ARG A 963 39.06 4.11 -31.33
N THR A 964 38.54 5.03 -32.11
CA THR A 964 38.56 6.45 -31.78
C THR A 964 37.24 6.88 -31.14
N TRP A 965 37.30 7.23 -29.89
CA TRP A 965 36.09 7.54 -29.10
C TRP A 965 35.97 9.01 -28.82
N ARG A 966 34.75 9.57 -28.90
CA ARG A 966 34.40 10.90 -28.47
C ARG A 966 33.19 10.86 -27.55
N ASP A 967 33.17 11.74 -26.58
CA ASP A 967 32.03 11.87 -25.70
C ASP A 967 30.85 12.50 -26.45
N ALA A 968 29.71 11.84 -26.45
CA ALA A 968 28.45 12.33 -26.99
C ALA A 968 27.58 12.97 -25.89
N ALA A 969 27.65 12.44 -24.66
CA ALA A 969 27.01 13.00 -23.48
C ALA A 969 27.78 12.62 -22.21
N VAL A 970 27.66 13.47 -21.18
CA VAL A 970 28.21 13.23 -19.85
C VAL A 970 27.09 13.39 -18.83
N VAL A 971 26.83 12.35 -18.03
CA VAL A 971 25.87 12.36 -16.95
C VAL A 971 26.64 12.42 -15.62
N THR A 972 26.38 13.45 -14.82
CA THR A 972 27.14 13.73 -13.58
C THR A 972 26.31 13.42 -12.31
N ASP A 973 25.03 13.11 -12.47
CA ASP A 973 24.09 12.85 -11.39
C ASP A 973 23.03 11.83 -11.84
N GLY A 974 23.50 10.63 -12.26
CA GLY A 974 22.65 9.50 -12.65
C GLY A 974 21.78 9.03 -11.49
N LYS A 975 20.49 8.82 -11.78
CA LYS A 975 19.46 8.46 -10.79
C LYS A 975 19.09 6.99 -10.81
N GLY A 976 19.52 6.25 -11.85
CA GLY A 976 19.06 4.89 -12.11
C GLY A 976 17.62 4.82 -12.64
N GLY A 977 17.05 3.64 -12.65
CA GLY A 977 15.75 3.42 -13.27
C GLY A 977 15.82 3.64 -14.79
N VAL A 978 14.86 4.35 -15.38
CA VAL A 978 14.85 4.65 -16.82
C VAL A 978 15.44 6.03 -17.06
N GLU A 979 16.61 6.10 -17.67
CA GLU A 979 17.31 7.34 -18.04
C GLU A 979 17.34 7.54 -19.55
N SER A 980 16.86 8.70 -19.99
CA SER A 980 16.91 9.09 -21.41
C SER A 980 18.01 10.10 -21.65
N VAL A 981 19.09 9.69 -22.29
CA VAL A 981 20.26 10.53 -22.61
C VAL A 981 20.13 11.03 -24.03
N ARG A 982 19.97 12.36 -24.20
CA ARG A 982 19.89 13.00 -25.52
C ARG A 982 21.25 13.43 -26.00
N MET A 983 21.43 13.40 -27.31
CA MET A 983 22.68 13.78 -27.98
C MET A 983 22.44 14.19 -29.43
N ASP A 984 23.44 14.66 -30.11
CA ASP A 984 23.49 14.84 -31.55
C ASP A 984 24.86 14.34 -32.03
N ALA A 985 24.92 13.02 -32.25
CA ALA A 985 26.16 12.34 -32.51
C ALA A 985 26.18 11.77 -33.95
N PRO A 986 26.80 12.50 -34.93
CA PRO A 986 26.97 11.99 -36.29
C PRO A 986 27.91 10.79 -36.31
N ASP A 987 27.72 9.91 -37.32
CA ASP A 987 28.59 8.80 -37.65
C ASP A 987 28.83 7.79 -36.52
N ALA A 988 27.83 7.62 -35.63
CA ALA A 988 27.89 6.62 -34.56
C ALA A 988 27.68 5.23 -35.12
N ARG A 989 28.77 4.43 -35.20
CA ARG A 989 28.73 2.99 -35.49
C ARG A 989 28.82 2.20 -34.20
N PHE A 990 29.60 2.69 -33.24
CA PHE A 990 29.73 2.10 -31.93
C PHE A 990 29.27 3.12 -30.88
N VAL A 991 28.54 2.62 -29.88
CA VAL A 991 28.04 3.45 -28.75
C VAL A 991 28.49 2.76 -27.48
N ARG A 992 29.16 3.48 -26.58
CA ARG A 992 29.66 2.94 -25.32
C ARG A 992 29.08 3.75 -24.15
N VAL A 993 28.57 3.04 -23.16
CA VAL A 993 28.26 3.60 -21.85
C VAL A 993 29.43 3.28 -20.92
N GLN A 994 30.24 4.30 -20.63
CA GLN A 994 31.43 4.21 -19.81
C GLN A 994 31.14 4.70 -18.38
N GLY A 995 31.16 3.81 -17.41
CA GLY A 995 31.00 4.16 -16.00
C GLY A 995 32.23 4.91 -15.46
N GLU A 996 32.00 5.83 -14.52
CA GLU A 996 33.04 6.58 -13.80
C GLU A 996 32.87 6.49 -12.28
N LYS A 997 31.63 6.38 -11.79
CA LYS A 997 31.34 6.25 -10.35
C LYS A 997 30.03 5.48 -10.13
N ARG A 998 30.09 4.43 -9.34
CA ARG A 998 28.94 3.60 -8.99
C ARG A 998 28.08 4.27 -7.90
N ALA A 999 26.75 4.03 -7.93
CA ALA A 999 25.83 4.41 -6.88
C ALA A 999 25.86 3.42 -5.70
N THR A 1000 26.18 2.16 -5.98
CA THR A 1000 26.14 1.05 -5.02
C THR A 1000 27.50 0.37 -4.88
N ARG A 1001 27.63 -0.56 -3.96
CA ARG A 1001 28.83 -1.43 -3.85
C ARG A 1001 28.96 -2.47 -4.96
N PHE A 1002 27.88 -2.72 -5.72
CA PHE A 1002 27.84 -3.66 -6.83
C PHE A 1002 28.41 -3.01 -8.11
N GLY A 1003 28.48 -3.75 -9.23
CA GLY A 1003 28.85 -3.24 -10.54
C GLY A 1003 27.77 -2.34 -11.14
N TYR A 1004 27.66 -2.35 -12.47
CA TYR A 1004 26.55 -1.72 -13.19
C TYR A 1004 25.65 -2.81 -13.76
N SER A 1005 24.33 -2.60 -13.75
CA SER A 1005 23.40 -3.56 -14.32
C SER A 1005 22.35 -2.84 -15.18
N LEU A 1006 22.19 -3.32 -16.43
CA LEU A 1006 21.24 -2.82 -17.41
C LEU A 1006 20.23 -3.91 -17.75
N TRP A 1007 18.95 -3.62 -17.53
CA TRP A 1007 17.86 -4.47 -18.01
C TRP A 1007 17.70 -4.36 -19.52
N GLU A 1008 17.72 -3.12 -20.05
CA GLU A 1008 17.54 -2.89 -21.47
C GLU A 1008 18.25 -1.58 -21.89
N VAL A 1009 18.67 -1.52 -23.14
CA VAL A 1009 19.20 -0.32 -23.79
C VAL A 1009 18.51 -0.14 -25.13
N GLU A 1010 17.93 1.03 -25.34
CA GLU A 1010 17.31 1.41 -26.61
C GLU A 1010 18.10 2.54 -27.25
N ALA A 1011 18.25 2.53 -28.57
CA ALA A 1011 18.99 3.52 -29.34
C ALA A 1011 18.15 4.09 -30.50
N TYR A 1012 18.03 5.42 -30.56
CA TYR A 1012 17.21 6.09 -31.57
C TYR A 1012 18.01 7.09 -32.39
N ALA A 1013 17.83 7.04 -33.71
CA ALA A 1013 18.44 8.00 -34.62
C ALA A 1013 17.74 9.35 -34.58
N VAL A 1014 18.48 10.39 -34.95
CA VAL A 1014 17.89 11.69 -35.30
C VAL A 1014 16.98 11.52 -36.50
N GLN A 1015 15.74 12.00 -36.41
CA GLN A 1015 14.81 12.01 -37.53
C GLN A 1015 15.21 13.11 -38.53
N ALA A 1016 15.18 12.79 -39.81
CA ALA A 1016 15.26 13.81 -40.85
C ALA A 1016 14.06 14.77 -40.66
N ALA A 1017 14.30 16.06 -40.73
CA ALA A 1017 13.22 17.05 -40.75
C ALA A 1017 12.21 16.63 -41.82
N LYS A 1018 10.92 16.46 -41.46
CA LYS A 1018 9.86 16.27 -42.45
C LYS A 1018 9.88 17.53 -43.29
N GLY A 1019 10.28 17.39 -44.56
CA GLY A 1019 10.23 18.48 -45.53
C GLY A 1019 8.84 19.08 -45.53
N SER A 1020 8.78 20.38 -45.36
CA SER A 1020 7.57 21.23 -45.50
C SER A 1020 7.01 21.13 -46.87
#